data_dcd09a2c9c72e823e582e9df22dc64a7
#
_entry.id   dcd09a2c9c72e823e582e9df22dc64a7
#
_cell.length_a   1.000
_cell.length_b   1.000
_cell.length_c   1.000
_cell.angle_alpha   90.00
_cell.angle_beta   90.00
_cell.angle_gamma   90.00
#
_symmetry.space_group_name_H-M   'P 1'
#
loop_
_entity.id
_entity.type
_entity.pdbx_description
1 polymer ?
#
loop_
_entity_poly.entity_id
_entity_poly.type
_entity_poly.pdbx_seq_one_letter_code
_entity_poly.pdbx_strand_id
1 'polypeptide(L)'
;MKTVAGAMPAMWIALLSWILPVRAQETGELEAPYWQQEANYEIKVSLDTKERVLTGAETIRYTNNSPDTLSEFYLHLYANAFREKTSPLIRDYLQGTLHFFVGLAESMRGWIDVSDLAVNGAAVEFSVDGTILASAFPKPLLPGESAVITLSFRLAIMRRLGRMGWSGDQFDMAQWYPKIAVYDTDGWHPDQYRMGEFYGEFGDFDVHITLPESYVVAATGIPVSGDPGWTKNPLRRGPAAKGGGGHPGGRPPSKGAASGAAETPKTLHFRAENVHDFAWCANPSFIVQDTVHNGVRVMSFFRPWNRAWADTTLAHALRSVRWLETVAGPFPYPQVSIVDCSTRGGMEYPMLVMNGSVDEGLVLHEVAHNYFYGALGNDERAEAWLDEGFVQYLVFRNAEEKHGPYGKPAKRRWPFSLFRERRMWDGIEAPVVRLHRTDFAERIATPVHEFENGFSTMPYIGAPLFLRALRYTVGDESFRAIVTTYVERWKYKHVDEEAFRVVCEEVSGMDLKEMFRQWLHTTKDCDYRLARFKTTKTKDGWSADLRIDRRGELMMPVTLAVRLANGEVASRRFDGFSRTITDTLRFDARPVWAAINPENEILDVYRLDNVLPRQRHYTLDVPGNAYYPPDAYSFRFLPFGMYNDVDGGKAGLRIRGSFDDMYRRFTILGAYGFESGAVDAYGSYRHPAGYFGRDASLFASGFIREGRQGASLEIAKIRRKSLYDPLAHVIRLGLVYHELTDEQYVYPFTYEKGLNFKGRIGVSIAPKTDVFESNLDLSLERTMWGSDFDTEKLGVSLALAPAIRADVLPVKPYLRFFLGRAMVDAPVQERFQLAGAGTLAKENYFWLRSVGAWPKDYYGNFHVPGDANLRGYYDGTFAFKQVFASNVELELPFPLPVSRKLARALDRRLYLFFDWGKVMDARPLEGLAPWMRGSFDENYFDEMLLDTGVGVSLWKLTAEFPLYLSHPALVGQDEKWDFRWTIGVTRLF
;
A
#
# COMPACT_ATOMS: atom_id res chain seq x y z
N MET A 1 -33.73 3.22 54.91
CA MET A 1 -33.21 2.89 56.26
C MET A 1 -31.74 3.24 56.30
N LYS A 2 -31.51 4.30 56.97
CA LYS A 2 -30.47 4.60 57.98
C LYS A 2 -29.03 4.37 57.49
N THR A 3 -28.31 5.47 57.18
CA THR A 3 -27.59 6.40 58.11
C THR A 3 -26.27 5.76 58.58
N VAL A 4 -25.13 6.35 58.71
CA VAL A 4 -24.64 7.67 59.02
C VAL A 4 -23.10 7.59 58.94
N ALA A 5 -22.36 8.45 58.24
CA ALA A 5 -21.58 9.56 58.77
C ALA A 5 -20.28 9.24 59.53
N GLY A 6 -19.27 10.03 59.24
CA GLY A 6 -18.34 10.59 60.18
C GLY A 6 -16.97 10.71 59.58
N ALA A 7 -16.52 11.80 59.04
CA ALA A 7 -16.05 13.06 59.67
C ALA A 7 -14.52 13.07 59.90
N MET A 8 -13.89 14.03 59.31
CA MET A 8 -12.57 14.65 59.53
C MET A 8 -12.30 14.95 61.04
N PRO A 9 -11.07 15.25 61.47
CA PRO A 9 -10.40 16.48 61.10
C PRO A 9 -8.87 16.41 61.01
N ALA A 10 -8.28 17.24 60.17
CA ALA A 10 -7.68 18.57 60.46
C ALA A 10 -6.26 18.60 61.02
N MET A 11 -5.37 19.16 60.19
CA MET A 11 -4.49 20.27 60.53
C MET A 11 -3.48 20.15 61.69
N TRP A 12 -2.22 20.26 61.39
CA TRP A 12 -1.23 21.09 62.16
C TRP A 12 0.10 21.21 61.32
N ILE A 13 0.45 22.37 60.98
CA ILE A 13 1.49 23.39 61.16
C ILE A 13 2.59 23.40 60.08
N ALA A 14 2.55 24.52 59.37
CA ALA A 14 3.69 25.15 58.73
C ALA A 14 4.73 25.64 59.73
N LEU A 15 6.00 25.56 59.40
CA LEU A 15 6.99 26.65 59.56
C LEU A 15 8.44 26.17 59.35
N LEU A 16 9.17 26.96 58.60
CA LEU A 16 10.65 27.05 58.46
C LEU A 16 11.27 25.91 57.64
N SER A 17 11.94 26.20 56.51
CA SER A 17 12.98 27.18 56.38
C SER A 17 13.26 27.48 54.89
N TRP A 18 13.45 28.69 54.56
CA TRP A 18 14.13 29.14 53.34
C TRP A 18 15.56 28.59 53.32
N ILE A 19 15.77 27.54 52.53
CA ILE A 19 17.08 27.19 52.00
C ILE A 19 16.92 27.25 50.47
N LEU A 20 17.52 28.28 49.88
CA LEU A 20 17.76 28.35 48.45
C LEU A 20 18.44 27.04 48.04
N PRO A 21 17.92 26.27 47.09
CA PRO A 21 18.73 25.27 46.41
C PRO A 21 19.77 26.06 45.61
N VAL A 22 21.01 26.00 46.03
CA VAL A 22 22.16 26.17 45.14
C VAL A 22 21.82 25.32 43.92
N ARG A 23 21.64 25.96 42.79
CA ARG A 23 21.67 25.29 41.50
C ARG A 23 23.02 24.56 41.44
N ALA A 24 23.00 23.25 41.71
CA ALA A 24 24.03 22.39 41.22
C ALA A 24 24.06 22.65 39.73
N GLN A 25 25.10 23.21 39.17
CA GLN A 25 25.45 23.00 37.79
C GLN A 25 25.40 21.50 37.62
N GLU A 26 24.49 21.04 36.78
CA GLU A 26 24.61 19.74 36.17
C GLU A 26 26.01 19.76 35.56
N THR A 27 26.92 19.10 36.22
CA THR A 27 28.19 18.67 35.62
C THR A 27 27.72 17.79 34.49
N GLY A 28 27.84 18.31 33.24
CA GLY A 28 27.52 17.50 32.07
C GLY A 28 28.25 16.18 32.27
N GLU A 29 27.51 15.10 32.31
CA GLU A 29 28.08 13.79 32.10
C GLU A 29 28.90 13.93 30.82
N LEU A 30 30.20 13.69 30.92
CA LEU A 30 31.08 13.57 29.77
C LEU A 30 30.48 12.39 28.99
N GLU A 31 29.81 12.66 27.87
CA GLU A 31 29.39 11.61 26.97
C GLU A 31 30.58 10.71 26.73
N ALA A 32 30.42 9.39 26.93
CA ALA A 32 31.47 8.43 26.66
C ALA A 32 31.94 8.63 25.21
N PRO A 33 33.27 8.63 24.94
CA PRO A 33 33.74 8.80 23.59
C PRO A 33 33.14 7.75 22.67
N TYR A 34 32.69 8.16 21.48
CA TYR A 34 32.13 7.26 20.48
C TYR A 34 33.10 6.09 20.23
N TRP A 35 32.54 4.88 20.15
CA TRP A 35 33.23 3.66 19.75
C TRP A 35 32.34 2.82 18.84
N GLN A 36 32.93 2.00 18.02
CA GLN A 36 32.29 0.93 17.27
C GLN A 36 33.27 -0.24 17.12
N GLN A 37 32.75 -1.42 16.95
CA GLN A 37 33.58 -2.60 16.70
C GLN A 37 34.18 -2.54 15.29
N GLU A 38 35.16 -3.39 15.02
CA GLU A 38 35.76 -3.57 13.69
C GLU A 38 35.74 -5.06 13.32
N ALA A 39 35.17 -5.37 12.15
CA ALA A 39 35.08 -6.74 11.66
C ALA A 39 35.66 -6.86 10.24
N ASN A 40 36.90 -7.35 10.13
CA ASN A 40 37.59 -7.55 8.86
C ASN A 40 37.46 -8.98 8.39
N TYR A 41 37.12 -9.19 7.11
CA TYR A 41 36.81 -10.48 6.52
C TYR A 41 37.80 -10.89 5.44
N GLU A 42 38.29 -12.14 5.50
CA GLU A 42 38.90 -12.85 4.38
C GLU A 42 38.01 -14.04 4.03
N ILE A 43 37.36 -14.02 2.85
CA ILE A 43 36.39 -15.04 2.43
C ILE A 43 36.84 -15.67 1.12
N LYS A 44 36.95 -17.01 1.08
CA LYS A 44 37.30 -17.79 -0.12
C LYS A 44 36.16 -18.72 -0.46
N VAL A 45 35.51 -18.52 -1.64
CA VAL A 45 34.35 -19.32 -2.06
C VAL A 45 34.53 -19.92 -3.44
N SER A 46 33.84 -21.07 -3.62
CA SER A 46 33.70 -21.73 -4.90
C SER A 46 32.23 -21.98 -5.21
N LEU A 47 31.76 -21.50 -6.36
CA LEU A 47 30.41 -21.66 -6.85
C LEU A 47 30.29 -22.85 -7.80
N ASP A 48 29.53 -23.87 -7.41
CA ASP A 48 29.01 -24.88 -8.33
C ASP A 48 27.69 -24.39 -8.94
N THR A 49 27.77 -23.98 -10.21
CA THR A 49 26.60 -23.42 -10.93
C THR A 49 25.57 -24.47 -11.32
N LYS A 50 25.90 -25.75 -11.34
CA LYS A 50 24.99 -26.87 -11.68
C LYS A 50 24.24 -27.32 -10.46
N GLU A 51 24.95 -27.61 -9.38
CA GLU A 51 24.38 -28.00 -8.09
C GLU A 51 23.78 -26.81 -7.33
N ARG A 52 24.13 -25.57 -7.72
CA ARG A 52 23.69 -24.34 -7.06
C ARG A 52 24.08 -24.28 -5.59
N VAL A 53 25.34 -24.60 -5.37
CA VAL A 53 25.96 -24.64 -4.06
C VAL A 53 27.17 -23.72 -4.06
N LEU A 54 27.31 -22.95 -2.98
CA LEU A 54 28.52 -22.21 -2.66
C LEU A 54 29.20 -22.87 -1.47
N THR A 55 30.48 -23.21 -1.60
CA THR A 55 31.30 -23.68 -0.49
C THR A 55 32.36 -22.63 -0.19
N GLY A 56 32.60 -22.36 1.08
CA GLY A 56 33.51 -21.31 1.48
C GLY A 56 34.27 -21.60 2.77
N ALA A 57 35.39 -20.90 2.90
CA ALA A 57 36.11 -20.73 4.15
C ALA A 57 36.22 -19.25 4.45
N GLU A 58 36.04 -18.89 5.69
CA GLU A 58 35.96 -17.51 6.17
C GLU A 58 36.84 -17.31 7.39
N THR A 59 37.52 -16.16 7.43
CA THR A 59 38.29 -15.68 8.55
C THR A 59 37.76 -14.27 8.91
N ILE A 60 37.27 -14.08 10.12
CA ILE A 60 36.84 -12.81 10.68
C ILE A 60 37.88 -12.39 11.71
N ARG A 61 38.51 -11.24 11.51
CA ARG A 61 39.27 -10.55 12.55
C ARG A 61 38.36 -9.55 13.21
N TYR A 62 37.96 -9.84 14.42
CA TYR A 62 37.06 -9.00 15.21
C TYR A 62 37.82 -8.29 16.31
N THR A 63 37.71 -6.98 16.40
CA THR A 63 38.37 -6.12 17.39
C THR A 63 37.32 -5.52 18.33
N ASN A 64 37.48 -5.78 19.63
CA ASN A 64 36.61 -5.21 20.66
C ASN A 64 37.05 -3.80 21.02
N ASN A 65 36.42 -2.80 20.43
CA ASN A 65 36.66 -1.37 20.72
C ASN A 65 35.71 -0.82 21.81
N SER A 66 34.79 -1.68 22.33
CA SER A 66 33.89 -1.28 23.43
C SER A 66 34.62 -1.22 24.76
N PRO A 67 34.05 -0.56 25.77
CA PRO A 67 34.54 -0.59 27.13
C PRO A 67 34.29 -1.93 27.85
N ASP A 68 33.53 -2.84 27.24
CA ASP A 68 33.05 -4.07 27.83
C ASP A 68 33.96 -5.26 27.55
N THR A 69 33.92 -6.26 28.40
CA THR A 69 34.54 -7.57 28.17
C THR A 69 33.56 -8.53 27.54
N LEU A 70 33.83 -9.01 26.33
CA LEU A 70 32.94 -9.88 25.59
C LEU A 70 33.24 -11.35 25.87
N SER A 71 32.27 -12.12 26.33
CA SER A 71 32.38 -13.57 26.62
C SER A 71 31.82 -14.45 25.51
N GLU A 72 30.98 -13.90 24.64
CA GLU A 72 30.30 -14.61 23.56
C GLU A 72 30.23 -13.77 22.29
N PHE A 73 29.91 -14.43 21.17
CA PHE A 73 29.69 -13.76 19.89
C PHE A 73 28.59 -14.46 19.10
N TYR A 74 28.00 -13.76 18.14
CA TYR A 74 26.90 -14.23 17.32
C TYR A 74 27.22 -14.02 15.84
N LEU A 75 26.79 -15.01 15.01
CA LEU A 75 26.84 -14.86 13.55
C LEU A 75 25.43 -14.98 12.97
N HIS A 76 25.09 -14.11 12.05
CA HIS A 76 23.90 -14.21 11.24
C HIS A 76 24.09 -15.23 10.12
N LEU A 77 23.17 -16.17 10.03
CA LEU A 77 23.06 -17.17 8.98
C LEU A 77 21.77 -16.90 8.17
N TYR A 78 21.73 -15.76 7.49
CA TYR A 78 20.49 -15.21 6.89
C TYR A 78 19.79 -16.17 5.93
N ALA A 79 20.54 -17.01 5.18
CA ALA A 79 19.97 -17.99 4.26
C ALA A 79 19.06 -19.02 4.95
N ASN A 80 19.26 -19.28 6.25
CA ASN A 80 18.43 -20.21 7.02
C ASN A 80 16.98 -19.73 7.18
N ALA A 81 16.68 -18.44 6.97
CA ALA A 81 15.31 -17.94 6.92
C ALA A 81 14.47 -18.61 5.81
N PHE A 82 15.11 -19.19 4.80
CA PHE A 82 14.47 -19.89 3.67
C PHE A 82 14.57 -21.43 3.76
N ARG A 83 15.07 -21.95 4.86
CA ARG A 83 15.18 -23.39 5.12
C ARG A 83 13.81 -24.00 5.40
N GLU A 84 13.03 -23.35 6.26
CA GLU A 84 11.75 -23.85 6.74
C GLU A 84 10.58 -22.93 6.40
N LYS A 85 9.37 -23.53 6.27
CA LYS A 85 8.13 -22.79 6.03
C LYS A 85 7.65 -21.99 7.25
N THR A 86 8.22 -22.29 8.41
CA THR A 86 7.83 -21.74 9.72
C THR A 86 8.77 -20.66 10.23
N SER A 87 9.79 -20.28 9.46
CA SER A 87 10.71 -19.21 9.84
C SER A 87 9.99 -17.88 10.06
N PRO A 88 10.52 -17.00 10.94
CA PRO A 88 9.92 -15.67 11.17
C PRO A 88 9.70 -14.88 9.87
N LEU A 89 10.71 -14.83 8.97
CA LEU A 89 10.60 -14.13 7.69
C LEU A 89 9.47 -14.69 6.82
N ILE A 90 9.34 -16.02 6.72
CA ILE A 90 8.29 -16.63 5.90
C ILE A 90 6.90 -16.36 6.50
N ARG A 91 6.77 -16.34 7.82
CA ARG A 91 5.53 -15.91 8.49
C ARG A 91 5.17 -14.46 8.17
N ASP A 92 6.12 -13.54 8.22
CA ASP A 92 5.90 -12.13 7.87
C ASP A 92 5.46 -12.00 6.40
N TYR A 93 6.07 -12.74 5.49
CA TYR A 93 5.67 -12.77 4.08
C TYR A 93 4.29 -13.40 3.83
N LEU A 94 3.89 -14.41 4.60
CA LEU A 94 2.57 -15.05 4.49
C LEU A 94 1.44 -14.12 4.93
N GLN A 95 1.68 -13.25 5.90
CA GLN A 95 0.74 -12.19 6.28
C GLN A 95 0.52 -11.18 5.13
N GLY A 96 1.47 -11.04 4.22
CA GLY A 96 1.44 -10.10 3.09
C GLY A 96 0.98 -10.70 1.76
N THR A 97 1.75 -11.53 1.09
CA THR A 97 1.44 -11.95 -0.32
C THR A 97 2.26 -13.14 -0.84
N LEU A 98 3.16 -13.78 -0.09
CA LEU A 98 4.10 -14.76 -0.64
C LEU A 98 3.74 -16.23 -0.37
N HIS A 99 2.48 -16.59 -0.64
CA HIS A 99 2.02 -17.99 -0.59
C HIS A 99 2.81 -18.96 -1.50
N PHE A 100 3.55 -18.43 -2.49
CA PHE A 100 4.29 -19.27 -3.41
C PHE A 100 5.43 -20.06 -2.74
N PHE A 101 6.02 -19.54 -1.64
CA PHE A 101 7.09 -20.23 -0.91
C PHE A 101 6.60 -21.57 -0.32
N VAL A 102 5.33 -21.61 0.09
CA VAL A 102 4.72 -22.85 0.63
C VAL A 102 4.71 -23.98 -0.40
N GLY A 103 4.58 -23.65 -1.69
CA GLY A 103 4.61 -24.60 -2.81
C GLY A 103 6.02 -24.92 -3.34
N LEU A 104 7.09 -24.25 -2.88
CA LEU A 104 8.44 -24.55 -3.32
C LEU A 104 8.90 -25.95 -2.88
N ALA A 105 9.43 -26.72 -3.83
CA ALA A 105 10.10 -27.97 -3.50
C ALA A 105 11.30 -27.71 -2.59
N GLU A 106 11.62 -28.63 -1.73
CA GLU A 106 12.73 -28.50 -0.78
C GLU A 106 14.05 -28.21 -1.47
N SER A 107 14.31 -28.84 -2.62
CA SER A 107 15.49 -28.62 -3.46
C SER A 107 15.59 -27.20 -4.06
N MET A 108 14.57 -26.37 -3.91
CA MET A 108 14.55 -24.98 -4.36
C MET A 108 14.68 -23.98 -3.22
N ARG A 109 14.77 -24.47 -1.97
CA ARG A 109 14.98 -23.63 -0.79
C ARG A 109 16.46 -23.36 -0.57
N GLY A 110 16.81 -22.43 0.31
CA GLY A 110 18.16 -22.08 0.66
C GLY A 110 18.45 -22.30 2.13
N TRP A 111 19.67 -22.66 2.43
CA TRP A 111 20.19 -22.73 3.81
C TRP A 111 21.71 -22.67 3.80
N ILE A 112 22.29 -22.34 4.94
CA ILE A 112 23.72 -22.31 5.16
C ILE A 112 24.06 -23.18 6.39
N ASP A 113 25.01 -24.07 6.23
CA ASP A 113 25.56 -24.89 7.31
C ASP A 113 27.02 -24.47 7.55
N VAL A 114 27.41 -24.36 8.83
CA VAL A 114 28.74 -23.98 9.30
C VAL A 114 29.41 -25.19 9.90
N SER A 115 30.72 -25.33 9.65
CA SER A 115 31.60 -26.32 10.26
C SER A 115 32.95 -25.72 10.62
N ASP A 116 33.78 -26.48 11.35
CA ASP A 116 35.16 -26.15 11.69
C ASP A 116 35.35 -24.79 12.37
N LEU A 117 34.33 -24.36 13.18
CA LEU A 117 34.39 -23.08 13.90
C LEU A 117 35.54 -23.14 14.94
N ALA A 118 36.43 -22.16 14.84
CA ALA A 118 37.54 -22.01 15.78
C ALA A 118 37.78 -20.51 16.06
N VAL A 119 38.26 -20.21 17.28
CA VAL A 119 38.69 -18.89 17.72
C VAL A 119 40.14 -18.92 18.10
N ASN A 120 40.99 -18.10 17.46
CA ASN A 120 42.44 -18.07 17.64
C ASN A 120 43.07 -19.48 17.48
N GLY A 121 42.52 -20.30 16.55
CA GLY A 121 42.94 -21.66 16.26
C GLY A 121 42.43 -22.74 17.22
N ALA A 122 41.68 -22.38 18.26
CA ALA A 122 41.03 -23.34 19.15
C ALA A 122 39.58 -23.60 18.69
N ALA A 123 39.26 -24.86 18.48
CA ALA A 123 37.89 -25.27 18.13
C ALA A 123 36.92 -24.91 19.26
N VAL A 124 35.76 -24.37 18.91
CA VAL A 124 34.71 -23.96 19.84
C VAL A 124 33.37 -24.60 19.49
N GLU A 125 32.60 -24.90 20.54
CA GLU A 125 31.22 -25.36 20.38
C GLU A 125 30.30 -24.19 20.00
N PHE A 126 29.29 -24.48 19.21
CA PHE A 126 28.28 -23.51 18.84
C PHE A 126 26.88 -24.13 18.75
N SER A 127 25.87 -23.28 18.84
CA SER A 127 24.48 -23.63 18.62
C SER A 127 23.88 -22.77 17.50
N VAL A 128 22.88 -23.31 16.78
CA VAL A 128 22.16 -22.56 15.75
C VAL A 128 20.68 -22.55 16.08
N ASP A 129 20.12 -21.34 16.22
CA ASP A 129 18.69 -21.14 16.34
C ASP A 129 18.20 -20.27 15.16
N GLY A 130 17.48 -20.92 14.24
CA GLY A 130 16.99 -20.25 13.02
C GLY A 130 18.12 -19.61 12.21
N THR A 131 18.19 -18.29 12.20
CA THR A 131 19.19 -17.52 11.46
C THR A 131 20.37 -17.05 12.31
N ILE A 132 20.48 -17.49 13.56
CA ILE A 132 21.54 -17.09 14.48
C ILE A 132 22.38 -18.28 14.91
N LEU A 133 23.70 -18.13 14.79
CA LEU A 133 24.70 -18.99 15.39
C LEU A 133 25.24 -18.28 16.63
N ALA A 134 25.27 -18.96 17.77
CA ALA A 134 25.84 -18.46 19.03
C ALA A 134 27.02 -19.32 19.46
N SER A 135 28.10 -18.67 19.91
CA SER A 135 29.29 -19.32 20.43
C SER A 135 29.98 -18.45 21.49
N ALA A 136 30.85 -19.04 22.28
CA ALA A 136 31.64 -18.36 23.31
C ALA A 136 33.08 -18.12 22.87
N PHE A 137 33.67 -17.01 23.29
CA PHE A 137 35.11 -16.82 23.22
C PHE A 137 35.80 -17.79 24.21
N PRO A 138 36.80 -18.57 23.80
CA PRO A 138 37.54 -19.47 24.72
C PRO A 138 38.20 -18.74 25.89
N LYS A 139 38.54 -17.48 25.69
CA LYS A 139 38.97 -16.48 26.68
C LYS A 139 38.14 -15.22 26.41
N PRO A 140 37.55 -14.62 27.45
CA PRO A 140 36.84 -13.35 27.30
C PRO A 140 37.72 -12.31 26.57
N LEU A 141 37.14 -11.62 25.59
CA LEU A 141 37.82 -10.61 24.77
C LEU A 141 37.75 -9.27 25.46
N LEU A 142 38.87 -8.79 25.94
CA LEU A 142 38.96 -7.52 26.68
C LEU A 142 38.87 -6.31 25.74
N PRO A 143 38.56 -5.10 26.27
CA PRO A 143 38.64 -3.86 25.52
C PRO A 143 40.00 -3.69 24.83
N GLY A 144 39.98 -3.40 23.51
CA GLY A 144 41.16 -3.24 22.66
C GLY A 144 41.80 -4.54 22.18
N GLU A 145 41.34 -5.72 22.62
CA GLU A 145 41.85 -7.02 22.11
C GLU A 145 41.12 -7.41 20.79
N SER A 146 41.79 -8.24 20.00
CA SER A 146 41.23 -8.81 18.77
C SER A 146 41.16 -10.35 18.83
N ALA A 147 40.13 -10.93 18.27
CA ALA A 147 40.01 -12.36 18.06
C ALA A 147 39.96 -12.69 16.56
N VAL A 148 40.53 -13.87 16.19
CA VAL A 148 40.46 -14.41 14.84
C VAL A 148 39.50 -15.57 14.86
N ILE A 149 38.35 -15.41 14.26
CA ILE A 149 37.31 -16.43 14.11
C ILE A 149 37.45 -17.05 12.73
N THR A 150 37.57 -18.36 12.66
CA THR A 150 37.71 -19.11 11.38
C THR A 150 36.60 -20.16 11.28
N LEU A 151 36.07 -20.36 10.11
CA LEU A 151 35.00 -21.33 9.85
C LEU A 151 35.01 -21.79 8.39
N SER A 152 34.37 -22.93 8.15
CA SER A 152 33.97 -23.40 6.84
C SER A 152 32.46 -23.33 6.72
N PHE A 153 31.92 -23.09 5.52
CA PHE A 153 30.48 -23.09 5.32
C PHE A 153 30.08 -23.70 3.96
N ARG A 154 28.85 -24.17 3.91
CA ARG A 154 28.19 -24.65 2.70
C ARG A 154 26.81 -24.00 2.59
N LEU A 155 26.60 -23.25 1.51
CA LEU A 155 25.34 -22.58 1.19
C LEU A 155 24.60 -23.29 0.05
N ALA A 156 23.41 -23.80 0.29
CA ALA A 156 22.49 -24.21 -0.76
C ALA A 156 21.77 -22.95 -1.27
N ILE A 157 22.02 -22.57 -2.52
CA ILE A 157 21.48 -21.35 -3.11
C ILE A 157 20.05 -21.59 -3.54
N MET A 158 19.11 -20.83 -2.96
CA MET A 158 17.69 -20.97 -3.27
C MET A 158 17.33 -20.48 -4.67
N ARG A 159 16.20 -20.95 -5.19
CA ARG A 159 15.55 -20.29 -6.31
C ARG A 159 15.21 -18.86 -5.87
N ARG A 160 15.59 -17.88 -6.70
CA ARG A 160 15.51 -16.48 -6.34
C ARG A 160 14.19 -16.06 -5.71
N LEU A 161 14.28 -15.54 -4.49
CA LEU A 161 13.25 -14.93 -3.72
C LEU A 161 13.81 -13.65 -3.07
N GLY A 162 13.27 -12.51 -3.41
CA GLY A 162 13.82 -11.23 -2.95
C GLY A 162 15.21 -10.95 -3.54
N ARG A 163 16.20 -10.74 -2.68
CA ARG A 163 17.54 -10.23 -3.00
C ARG A 163 18.61 -11.31 -3.22
N MET A 164 18.37 -12.55 -2.79
CA MET A 164 19.31 -13.67 -2.96
C MET A 164 18.71 -14.77 -3.83
N GLY A 165 19.57 -15.47 -4.59
CA GLY A 165 19.24 -16.72 -5.25
C GLY A 165 19.57 -16.77 -6.73
N TRP A 166 19.24 -17.91 -7.35
CA TRP A 166 19.47 -18.17 -8.77
C TRP A 166 18.21 -18.00 -9.62
N SER A 167 18.38 -17.54 -10.84
CA SER A 167 17.32 -17.44 -11.84
C SER A 167 17.88 -17.67 -13.26
N GLY A 168 17.70 -18.89 -13.80
CA GLY A 168 18.45 -19.30 -15.00
C GLY A 168 19.92 -19.42 -14.70
N ASP A 169 20.76 -18.71 -15.47
CA ASP A 169 22.21 -18.69 -15.29
C ASP A 169 22.67 -17.47 -14.45
N GLN A 170 21.74 -16.70 -13.88
CA GLN A 170 22.06 -15.58 -13.01
C GLN A 170 22.05 -16.01 -11.54
N PHE A 171 23.08 -15.61 -10.84
CA PHE A 171 23.22 -15.72 -9.39
C PHE A 171 23.31 -14.31 -8.81
N ASP A 172 22.42 -13.99 -7.88
CA ASP A 172 22.44 -12.77 -7.10
C ASP A 172 22.71 -13.17 -5.66
N MET A 173 23.89 -12.82 -5.17
CA MET A 173 24.44 -13.28 -3.91
C MET A 173 24.48 -12.12 -2.92
N ALA A 174 23.47 -12.08 -2.09
CA ALA A 174 23.28 -11.15 -1.01
C ALA A 174 23.05 -11.93 0.29
N GLN A 175 23.61 -11.48 1.41
CA GLN A 175 23.44 -12.15 2.71
C GLN A 175 23.86 -13.64 2.66
N TRP A 176 24.95 -13.94 1.96
CA TRP A 176 25.36 -15.28 1.52
C TRP A 176 26.44 -15.92 2.41
N TYR A 177 27.04 -15.17 3.34
CA TYR A 177 28.12 -15.60 4.22
C TYR A 177 27.70 -15.46 5.70
N PRO A 178 28.31 -16.20 6.64
CA PRO A 178 28.13 -15.99 8.06
C PRO A 178 28.64 -14.60 8.47
N LYS A 179 27.76 -13.71 8.93
CA LYS A 179 28.08 -12.31 9.24
C LYS A 179 28.03 -12.09 10.74
N ILE A 180 29.09 -11.52 11.33
CA ILE A 180 29.10 -11.21 12.76
C ILE A 180 28.00 -10.20 13.08
N ALA A 181 27.27 -10.42 14.20
CA ALA A 181 26.28 -9.49 14.69
C ALA A 181 26.96 -8.20 15.19
N VAL A 182 26.24 -7.08 15.14
CA VAL A 182 26.72 -5.82 15.72
C VAL A 182 26.69 -5.91 17.25
N TYR A 183 27.69 -5.30 17.88
CA TYR A 183 27.73 -5.03 19.30
C TYR A 183 27.92 -3.52 19.51
N ASP A 184 26.91 -2.87 20.08
CA ASP A 184 26.90 -1.43 20.36
C ASP A 184 26.55 -1.14 21.82
N THR A 185 26.11 0.06 22.14
CA THR A 185 25.74 0.48 23.50
C THR A 185 24.57 -0.29 24.10
N ASP A 186 23.75 -0.91 23.27
CA ASP A 186 22.61 -1.74 23.69
C ASP A 186 22.99 -3.24 23.79
N GLY A 187 24.23 -3.58 23.45
CA GLY A 187 24.77 -4.92 23.49
C GLY A 187 24.77 -5.60 22.10
N TRP A 188 24.74 -6.94 22.08
CA TRP A 188 24.67 -7.72 20.84
C TRP A 188 23.30 -7.63 20.19
N HIS A 189 23.26 -7.57 18.86
CA HIS A 189 22.06 -7.60 18.01
C HIS A 189 21.89 -8.94 17.27
N PRO A 190 21.65 -10.09 17.95
CA PRO A 190 21.49 -11.39 17.33
C PRO A 190 20.04 -11.62 16.89
N ASP A 191 19.51 -10.73 16.07
CA ASP A 191 18.12 -10.76 15.67
C ASP A 191 17.86 -11.77 14.55
N GLN A 192 16.78 -12.51 14.68
CA GLN A 192 16.30 -13.40 13.61
C GLN A 192 15.96 -12.60 12.36
N TYR A 193 16.30 -13.12 11.19
CA TYR A 193 15.91 -12.45 9.93
C TYR A 193 14.40 -12.43 9.78
N ARG A 194 13.86 -11.23 9.70
CA ARG A 194 12.46 -10.91 9.49
C ARG A 194 12.29 -9.98 8.28
N MET A 195 11.05 -9.49 8.02
CA MET A 195 10.83 -8.43 7.04
C MET A 195 11.56 -7.16 7.49
N GLY A 196 12.26 -6.52 6.59
CA GLY A 196 13.11 -5.34 6.81
C GLY A 196 14.49 -5.54 6.24
N GLU A 197 15.38 -4.62 6.60
CA GLU A 197 16.76 -4.56 6.16
C GLU A 197 17.73 -5.08 7.23
N PHE A 198 18.98 -4.66 7.23
CA PHE A 198 20.06 -5.28 7.98
C PHE A 198 20.80 -4.28 8.86
N TYR A 199 21.58 -4.81 9.78
CA TYR A 199 22.54 -4.06 10.60
C TYR A 199 23.87 -4.82 10.58
N GLY A 200 24.98 -4.12 10.35
CA GLY A 200 26.27 -4.78 10.19
C GLY A 200 27.45 -3.92 10.60
N GLU A 201 28.50 -4.56 11.14
CA GLU A 201 29.75 -3.91 11.53
C GLU A 201 30.57 -3.48 10.32
N PHE A 202 31.17 -2.29 10.39
CA PHE A 202 32.12 -1.82 9.40
C PHE A 202 33.45 -2.59 9.47
N GLY A 203 34.03 -2.82 8.30
CA GLY A 203 35.35 -3.44 8.16
C GLY A 203 35.80 -3.51 6.73
N ASP A 204 36.95 -4.17 6.53
CA ASP A 204 37.51 -4.46 5.23
C ASP A 204 37.17 -5.90 4.79
N PHE A 205 36.88 -6.07 3.53
CA PHE A 205 36.58 -7.37 2.93
C PHE A 205 37.57 -7.73 1.84
N ASP A 206 38.28 -8.86 2.00
CA ASP A 206 39.06 -9.50 0.97
C ASP A 206 38.32 -10.78 0.52
N VAL A 207 37.71 -10.76 -0.66
CA VAL A 207 36.82 -11.84 -1.11
C VAL A 207 37.35 -12.49 -2.38
N HIS A 208 37.60 -13.80 -2.31
CA HIS A 208 38.03 -14.62 -3.41
C HIS A 208 36.87 -15.48 -3.92
N ILE A 209 36.45 -15.26 -5.17
CA ILE A 209 35.30 -15.95 -5.79
C ILE A 209 35.83 -16.84 -6.93
N THR A 210 35.68 -18.16 -6.79
CA THR A 210 35.98 -19.13 -7.84
C THR A 210 34.70 -19.58 -8.51
N LEU A 211 34.62 -19.43 -9.84
CA LEU A 211 33.46 -19.76 -10.65
C LEU A 211 33.87 -20.05 -12.11
N PRO A 212 33.01 -20.60 -13.00
CA PRO A 212 33.34 -20.85 -14.40
C PRO A 212 33.78 -19.56 -15.13
N GLU A 213 34.80 -19.71 -16.00
CA GLU A 213 35.43 -18.59 -16.73
C GLU A 213 34.45 -17.75 -17.54
N SER A 214 33.37 -18.36 -18.03
CA SER A 214 32.34 -17.68 -18.82
C SER A 214 31.58 -16.58 -18.07
N TYR A 215 31.55 -16.60 -16.75
CA TYR A 215 30.76 -15.66 -15.95
C TYR A 215 31.38 -14.28 -15.87
N VAL A 216 30.52 -13.26 -16.01
CA VAL A 216 30.83 -11.84 -15.73
C VAL A 216 30.29 -11.52 -14.33
N VAL A 217 31.12 -10.90 -13.49
CA VAL A 217 30.81 -10.66 -12.06
C VAL A 217 30.80 -9.17 -11.75
N ALA A 218 29.71 -8.71 -11.14
CA ALA A 218 29.64 -7.44 -10.42
C ALA A 218 29.74 -7.74 -8.92
N ALA A 219 30.51 -6.95 -8.17
CA ALA A 219 30.68 -7.16 -6.73
C ALA A 219 30.83 -5.83 -5.99
N THR A 220 30.54 -5.84 -4.70
CA THR A 220 31.05 -4.87 -3.72
C THR A 220 32.57 -4.87 -3.79
N GLY A 221 33.21 -3.72 -3.74
CA GLY A 221 34.66 -3.57 -3.83
C GLY A 221 35.22 -3.53 -5.25
N ILE A 222 36.52 -3.36 -5.32
CA ILE A 222 37.30 -3.27 -6.56
C ILE A 222 38.04 -4.57 -6.83
N PRO A 223 38.18 -5.00 -8.09
CA PRO A 223 38.96 -6.21 -8.42
C PRO A 223 40.46 -5.95 -8.23
N VAL A 224 41.09 -6.79 -7.42
CA VAL A 224 42.55 -6.78 -7.16
C VAL A 224 43.30 -7.72 -8.12
N SER A 225 42.71 -8.89 -8.38
CA SER A 225 43.24 -9.87 -9.33
C SER A 225 42.14 -10.73 -9.94
N GLY A 226 42.48 -11.36 -11.07
CA GLY A 226 41.53 -12.10 -11.90
C GLY A 226 40.78 -11.21 -12.87
N ASP A 227 40.16 -11.79 -13.92
CA ASP A 227 39.35 -11.04 -14.88
C ASP A 227 37.86 -11.19 -14.57
N PRO A 228 37.17 -10.13 -14.05
CA PRO A 228 35.74 -10.21 -13.77
C PRO A 228 34.85 -10.23 -15.04
N GLY A 229 35.47 -10.19 -16.25
CA GLY A 229 34.76 -10.26 -17.52
C GLY A 229 34.22 -8.90 -18.01
N TRP A 230 34.65 -7.80 -17.44
CA TRP A 230 34.11 -6.46 -17.75
C TRP A 230 34.40 -5.96 -19.16
N THR A 231 35.47 -6.47 -19.81
CA THR A 231 35.89 -6.09 -21.16
C THR A 231 35.35 -7.02 -22.25
N LYS A 232 34.77 -8.16 -21.91
CA LYS A 232 34.47 -9.26 -22.85
C LYS A 232 33.23 -9.08 -23.73
N ASN A 233 32.34 -8.11 -23.44
CA ASN A 233 31.08 -7.93 -24.17
C ASN A 233 30.85 -6.49 -24.65
N PRO A 234 31.56 -6.01 -25.70
CA PRO A 234 31.18 -4.75 -26.33
C PRO A 234 29.81 -4.91 -27.02
N LEU A 235 28.94 -3.93 -26.88
CA LEU A 235 27.68 -3.85 -27.64
C LEU A 235 27.95 -4.03 -29.12
N ARG A 236 27.71 -5.21 -29.70
CA ARG A 236 27.68 -5.37 -31.16
C ARG A 236 26.49 -4.56 -31.68
N ARG A 237 26.76 -3.41 -32.29
CA ARG A 237 25.80 -2.66 -33.11
C ARG A 237 25.50 -3.54 -34.33
N GLY A 238 24.55 -4.49 -34.19
CA GLY A 238 23.91 -5.09 -35.36
C GLY A 238 22.98 -4.07 -36.02
N PRO A 239 22.79 -4.14 -37.35
CA PRO A 239 21.89 -3.22 -38.02
C PRO A 239 20.48 -3.27 -37.42
N ALA A 240 19.91 -2.11 -37.16
CA ALA A 240 18.56 -1.96 -36.62
C ALA A 240 17.54 -2.68 -37.52
N ALA A 241 16.99 -3.80 -37.05
CA ALA A 241 15.82 -4.42 -37.65
C ALA A 241 14.63 -3.49 -37.47
N LYS A 242 14.23 -2.85 -38.57
CA LYS A 242 12.97 -2.11 -38.63
C LYS A 242 11.78 -3.07 -38.48
N GLY A 243 10.93 -2.80 -37.55
CA GLY A 243 9.54 -3.23 -37.54
C GLY A 243 9.24 -4.55 -36.82
N GLY A 244 8.51 -4.45 -35.75
CA GLY A 244 7.84 -5.56 -35.10
C GLY A 244 7.64 -5.27 -33.62
N GLY A 245 6.49 -4.69 -33.24
CA GLY A 245 6.06 -4.54 -31.86
C GLY A 245 5.91 -5.93 -31.20
N GLY A 246 6.97 -6.41 -30.59
CA GLY A 246 7.00 -7.67 -29.84
C GLY A 246 7.01 -7.38 -28.36
N HIS A 247 6.10 -8.01 -27.66
CA HIS A 247 5.89 -7.92 -26.22
C HIS A 247 7.17 -8.15 -25.41
N PRO A 248 7.43 -7.38 -24.33
CA PRO A 248 8.47 -7.70 -23.35
C PRO A 248 7.94 -8.79 -22.43
N GLY A 249 8.23 -10.05 -22.68
CA GLY A 249 7.78 -11.14 -21.84
C GLY A 249 8.09 -12.56 -22.32
N GLY A 250 8.69 -12.72 -23.47
CA GLY A 250 9.10 -14.02 -23.99
C GLY A 250 10.58 -14.29 -23.69
N ARG A 251 10.85 -15.19 -22.75
CA ARG A 251 12.15 -15.84 -22.59
C ARG A 251 12.49 -16.52 -23.91
N PRO A 252 13.62 -16.22 -24.58
CA PRO A 252 14.02 -17.06 -25.70
C PRO A 252 14.25 -18.48 -25.16
N PRO A 253 13.89 -19.53 -25.90
CA PRO A 253 14.20 -20.89 -25.49
C PRO A 253 15.71 -20.98 -25.28
N SER A 254 16.13 -21.50 -24.13
CA SER A 254 17.51 -21.86 -23.87
C SER A 254 17.89 -22.87 -24.96
N LYS A 255 18.68 -22.46 -25.94
CA LYS A 255 19.45 -23.44 -26.71
C LYS A 255 20.42 -24.04 -25.71
N GLY A 256 20.17 -25.26 -25.31
CA GLY A 256 21.04 -26.01 -24.43
C GLY A 256 22.46 -25.88 -24.94
N ALA A 257 23.36 -25.45 -24.10
CA ALA A 257 24.79 -25.57 -24.34
C ALA A 257 25.08 -27.08 -24.36
N ALA A 258 25.18 -27.61 -25.59
CA ALA A 258 25.74 -28.90 -25.78
C ALA A 258 27.28 -28.75 -25.71
N SER A 259 27.85 -29.03 -24.53
CA SER A 259 29.18 -29.60 -24.42
C SER A 259 29.40 -30.03 -22.97
N GLY A 260 29.57 -31.32 -22.79
CA GLY A 260 29.95 -31.96 -21.51
C GLY A 260 31.42 -31.78 -21.13
N ALA A 261 32.09 -30.72 -21.54
CA ALA A 261 33.40 -30.34 -21.03
C ALA A 261 33.22 -29.49 -19.77
N ALA A 262 33.91 -29.84 -18.69
CA ALA A 262 33.99 -28.99 -17.50
C ALA A 262 34.61 -27.65 -17.92
N GLU A 263 33.88 -26.55 -17.69
CA GLU A 263 34.42 -25.20 -17.93
C GLU A 263 35.61 -24.96 -16.99
N THR A 264 36.64 -24.33 -17.50
CA THR A 264 37.81 -23.95 -16.70
C THR A 264 37.37 -22.96 -15.61
N PRO A 265 37.68 -23.19 -14.34
CA PRO A 265 37.39 -22.23 -13.29
C PRO A 265 38.34 -21.01 -13.36
N LYS A 266 37.86 -19.85 -12.97
CA LYS A 266 38.65 -18.66 -12.65
C LYS A 266 38.42 -18.24 -11.20
N THR A 267 39.43 -17.63 -10.58
CA THR A 267 39.34 -17.04 -9.27
C THR A 267 39.47 -15.52 -9.39
N LEU A 268 38.56 -14.79 -8.80
CA LEU A 268 38.53 -13.33 -8.74
C LEU A 268 38.82 -12.91 -7.31
N HIS A 269 39.64 -11.90 -7.11
CA HIS A 269 39.88 -11.27 -5.81
C HIS A 269 39.34 -9.87 -5.82
N PHE A 270 38.33 -9.58 -4.97
CA PHE A 270 37.79 -8.25 -4.72
C PHE A 270 38.22 -7.77 -3.34
N ARG A 271 38.47 -6.44 -3.23
CA ARG A 271 38.70 -5.78 -1.96
C ARG A 271 37.71 -4.63 -1.81
N ALA A 272 37.06 -4.56 -0.66
CA ALA A 272 36.23 -3.45 -0.25
C ALA A 272 36.70 -2.94 1.11
N GLU A 273 36.79 -1.62 1.27
CA GLU A 273 37.25 -0.98 2.50
C GLU A 273 36.10 -0.18 3.11
N ASN A 274 35.97 -0.20 4.44
CA ASN A 274 34.95 0.50 5.20
C ASN A 274 33.52 0.20 4.73
N VAL A 275 33.18 -1.06 4.56
CA VAL A 275 31.82 -1.52 4.23
C VAL A 275 31.31 -2.46 5.33
N HIS A 276 30.01 -2.51 5.50
CA HIS A 276 29.38 -3.40 6.49
C HIS A 276 28.62 -4.57 5.85
N ASP A 277 28.72 -4.71 4.52
CA ASP A 277 28.18 -5.85 3.77
C ASP A 277 28.92 -6.04 2.46
N PHE A 278 28.87 -7.28 1.92
CA PHE A 278 29.48 -7.64 0.66
C PHE A 278 28.52 -8.47 -0.20
N ALA A 279 28.06 -7.89 -1.30
CA ALA A 279 27.21 -8.58 -2.27
C ALA A 279 27.89 -8.74 -3.62
N TRP A 280 27.46 -9.73 -4.40
CA TRP A 280 27.91 -9.92 -5.78
C TRP A 280 26.83 -10.56 -6.65
N CYS A 281 26.87 -10.24 -7.95
CA CYS A 281 26.00 -10.82 -8.95
C CYS A 281 26.83 -11.40 -10.08
N ALA A 282 26.43 -12.57 -10.62
CA ALA A 282 27.14 -13.25 -11.68
C ALA A 282 26.18 -13.73 -12.78
N ASN A 283 26.53 -13.48 -14.03
CA ASN A 283 25.79 -13.97 -15.20
C ASN A 283 26.73 -14.04 -16.42
N PRO A 284 26.76 -15.16 -17.17
CA PRO A 284 27.64 -15.30 -18.33
C PRO A 284 27.26 -14.35 -19.49
N SER A 285 26.05 -13.81 -19.47
CA SER A 285 25.52 -12.95 -20.52
C SER A 285 25.50 -11.46 -20.16
N PHE A 286 26.04 -11.04 -19.02
CA PHE A 286 26.05 -9.61 -18.68
C PHE A 286 26.82 -8.78 -19.71
N ILE A 287 26.21 -7.69 -20.10
CA ILE A 287 26.83 -6.58 -20.83
C ILE A 287 27.22 -5.53 -19.80
N VAL A 288 28.44 -5.02 -19.90
CA VAL A 288 28.97 -4.02 -18.97
C VAL A 288 29.18 -2.70 -19.70
N GLN A 289 28.73 -1.62 -19.09
CA GLN A 289 29.02 -0.25 -19.48
C GLN A 289 29.56 0.50 -18.28
N ASP A 290 30.53 1.38 -18.46
CA ASP A 290 31.11 2.16 -17.38
C ASP A 290 31.53 3.56 -17.82
N THR A 291 31.70 4.43 -16.83
CA THR A 291 32.27 5.75 -16.96
C THR A 291 32.93 6.16 -15.65
N VAL A 292 33.75 7.19 -15.67
CA VAL A 292 34.40 7.74 -14.45
C VAL A 292 33.98 9.19 -14.26
N HIS A 293 33.68 9.54 -13.01
CA HIS A 293 33.36 10.90 -12.59
C HIS A 293 34.02 11.19 -11.24
N ASN A 294 34.86 12.23 -11.16
CA ASN A 294 35.61 12.63 -9.95
C ASN A 294 36.35 11.48 -9.25
N GLY A 295 36.90 10.52 -10.03
CA GLY A 295 37.55 9.34 -9.48
C GLY A 295 36.63 8.17 -9.20
N VAL A 296 35.30 8.36 -9.19
CA VAL A 296 34.31 7.31 -8.95
C VAL A 296 34.02 6.59 -10.26
N ARG A 297 34.15 5.25 -10.28
CA ARG A 297 33.77 4.42 -11.40
C ARG A 297 32.28 4.05 -11.30
N VAL A 298 31.48 4.54 -12.25
CA VAL A 298 30.04 4.26 -12.34
C VAL A 298 29.81 3.20 -13.40
N MET A 299 29.19 2.07 -13.01
CA MET A 299 29.04 0.90 -13.86
C MET A 299 27.58 0.47 -14.01
N SER A 300 27.24 -0.16 -15.13
CA SER A 300 25.93 -0.79 -15.36
C SER A 300 26.11 -2.18 -15.93
N PHE A 301 25.51 -3.18 -15.26
CA PHE A 301 25.51 -4.58 -15.66
C PHE A 301 24.09 -5.00 -16.02
N PHE A 302 23.89 -5.48 -17.26
CA PHE A 302 22.54 -5.83 -17.72
C PHE A 302 22.51 -7.00 -18.69
N ARG A 303 21.36 -7.66 -18.76
CA ARG A 303 21.14 -8.81 -19.65
C ARG A 303 20.84 -8.33 -21.08
N PRO A 304 21.32 -9.02 -22.14
CA PRO A 304 21.20 -8.60 -23.54
C PRO A 304 19.79 -8.31 -24.05
N TRP A 305 18.79 -8.96 -23.46
CA TRP A 305 17.38 -8.76 -23.83
C TRP A 305 16.74 -7.54 -23.16
N ASN A 306 17.39 -6.98 -22.14
CA ASN A 306 16.91 -5.80 -21.44
C ASN A 306 17.48 -4.51 -22.08
N ARG A 307 17.09 -4.26 -23.33
CA ARG A 307 17.66 -3.17 -24.16
C ARG A 307 17.47 -1.76 -23.55
N ALA A 308 16.42 -1.55 -22.77
CA ALA A 308 16.19 -0.27 -22.11
C ALA A 308 17.35 0.13 -21.18
N TRP A 309 18.07 -0.84 -20.63
CA TRP A 309 19.22 -0.57 -19.77
C TRP A 309 20.39 0.06 -20.50
N ALA A 310 20.69 -0.41 -21.70
CA ALA A 310 21.82 0.06 -22.51
C ALA A 310 21.81 1.57 -22.77
N ASP A 311 20.61 2.17 -22.89
CA ASP A 311 20.45 3.55 -23.30
C ASP A 311 20.25 4.52 -22.12
N THR A 312 19.92 4.00 -20.94
CA THR A 312 19.41 4.86 -19.86
C THR A 312 20.10 4.70 -18.52
N THR A 313 20.41 3.47 -18.07
CA THR A 313 20.81 3.23 -16.66
C THR A 313 22.12 3.88 -16.28
N LEU A 314 23.17 3.75 -17.10
CA LEU A 314 24.45 4.39 -16.84
C LEU A 314 24.33 5.92 -16.80
N ALA A 315 23.51 6.50 -17.70
CA ALA A 315 23.26 7.95 -17.71
C ALA A 315 22.46 8.41 -16.48
N HIS A 316 21.50 7.59 -16.00
CA HIS A 316 20.76 7.87 -14.77
C HIS A 316 21.71 7.81 -13.57
N ALA A 317 22.50 6.75 -13.42
CA ALA A 317 23.47 6.58 -12.35
C ALA A 317 24.50 7.73 -12.28
N LEU A 318 25.06 8.11 -13.42
CA LEU A 318 25.99 9.24 -13.49
C LEU A 318 25.34 10.56 -13.06
N ARG A 319 24.09 10.81 -13.45
CA ARG A 319 23.35 12.00 -12.99
C ARG A 319 23.07 11.95 -11.51
N SER A 320 22.74 10.76 -10.98
CA SER A 320 22.50 10.55 -9.55
C SER A 320 23.77 10.87 -8.74
N VAL A 321 24.91 10.29 -9.10
CA VAL A 321 26.20 10.58 -8.43
C VAL A 321 26.52 12.09 -8.45
N ARG A 322 26.44 12.72 -9.62
CA ARG A 322 26.71 14.17 -9.77
C ARG A 322 25.81 15.04 -8.91
N TRP A 323 24.53 14.72 -8.87
CA TRP A 323 23.58 15.50 -8.08
C TRP A 323 23.77 15.27 -6.57
N LEU A 324 23.98 14.01 -6.14
CA LEU A 324 24.24 13.68 -4.76
C LEU A 324 25.49 14.36 -4.21
N GLU A 325 26.56 14.48 -5.00
CA GLU A 325 27.76 15.23 -4.60
C GLU A 325 27.46 16.71 -4.32
N THR A 326 26.43 17.30 -4.92
CA THR A 326 26.02 18.69 -4.65
C THR A 326 25.22 18.86 -3.36
N VAL A 327 24.65 17.80 -2.82
CA VAL A 327 23.75 17.86 -1.66
C VAL A 327 24.30 17.14 -0.42
N ALA A 328 25.16 16.13 -0.61
CA ALA A 328 25.70 15.29 0.48
C ALA A 328 27.25 15.26 0.53
N GLY A 329 27.95 15.99 -0.36
CA GLY A 329 29.40 15.98 -0.43
C GLY A 329 29.96 14.88 -1.35
N PRO A 330 31.31 14.68 -1.39
CA PRO A 330 31.97 13.71 -2.26
C PRO A 330 31.40 12.31 -2.10
N PHE A 331 31.27 11.55 -3.23
CA PHE A 331 30.77 10.20 -3.21
C PHE A 331 31.66 9.31 -2.30
N PRO A 332 31.08 8.51 -1.38
CA PRO A 332 31.85 7.87 -0.32
C PRO A 332 32.76 6.75 -0.79
N TYR A 333 32.50 6.15 -1.95
CA TYR A 333 33.18 4.95 -2.43
C TYR A 333 33.85 5.16 -3.81
N PRO A 334 34.90 4.39 -4.15
CA PRO A 334 35.58 4.52 -5.44
C PRO A 334 34.79 4.00 -6.64
N GLN A 335 33.68 3.26 -6.41
CA GLN A 335 32.84 2.76 -7.48
C GLN A 335 31.37 2.60 -7.03
N VAL A 336 30.47 2.54 -8.00
CA VAL A 336 29.09 2.05 -7.84
C VAL A 336 28.67 1.26 -9.07
N SER A 337 28.16 0.05 -8.85
CA SER A 337 27.68 -0.86 -9.88
C SER A 337 26.17 -1.04 -9.80
N ILE A 338 25.45 -0.69 -10.88
CA ILE A 338 24.01 -0.89 -10.99
C ILE A 338 23.74 -2.16 -11.78
N VAL A 339 23.13 -3.16 -11.13
CA VAL A 339 22.96 -4.51 -11.69
C VAL A 339 21.49 -4.78 -12.03
N ASP A 340 21.24 -5.19 -13.28
CA ASP A 340 19.93 -5.70 -13.74
C ASP A 340 19.60 -7.01 -13.03
N CYS A 341 18.73 -6.93 -12.05
CA CYS A 341 18.26 -8.06 -11.29
C CYS A 341 16.79 -8.39 -11.57
N SER A 342 16.32 -9.55 -11.11
CA SER A 342 14.94 -9.99 -11.41
C SER A 342 13.92 -9.54 -10.36
N THR A 343 14.25 -8.62 -9.47
CA THR A 343 13.31 -8.04 -8.49
C THR A 343 12.43 -6.95 -9.12
N ARG A 344 11.42 -6.46 -8.39
CA ARG A 344 10.59 -5.33 -8.82
C ARG A 344 11.03 -4.00 -8.21
N GLY A 345 11.78 -4.02 -7.13
CA GLY A 345 12.38 -2.88 -6.46
C GLY A 345 13.86 -2.81 -6.73
N GLY A 346 14.60 -2.31 -5.78
CA GLY A 346 16.04 -2.34 -5.76
C GLY A 346 16.60 -2.95 -4.48
N MET A 347 17.91 -2.86 -4.31
CA MET A 347 18.64 -3.21 -3.09
C MET A 347 20.02 -2.52 -3.11
N GLU A 348 20.40 -1.99 -2.00
CA GLU A 348 21.33 -0.91 -1.79
C GLU A 348 22.73 -1.29 -1.28
N TYR A 349 23.25 -2.48 -1.52
CA TYR A 349 24.55 -2.88 -0.99
C TYR A 349 25.66 -1.85 -1.30
N PRO A 350 26.58 -1.58 -0.36
CA PRO A 350 27.69 -0.67 -0.58
C PRO A 350 28.42 -0.99 -1.88
N MET A 351 28.62 0.01 -2.73
CA MET A 351 29.29 -0.08 -4.05
C MET A 351 28.56 -0.94 -5.10
N LEU A 352 27.50 -1.69 -4.76
CA LEU A 352 26.72 -2.53 -5.66
C LEU A 352 25.23 -2.43 -5.37
N VAL A 353 24.46 -1.88 -6.30
CA VAL A 353 23.01 -1.78 -6.16
C VAL A 353 22.32 -2.67 -7.17
N MET A 354 21.28 -3.39 -6.70
CA MET A 354 20.47 -4.29 -7.53
C MET A 354 19.20 -3.57 -7.94
N ASN A 355 18.95 -3.39 -9.23
CA ASN A 355 17.76 -2.71 -9.73
C ASN A 355 16.87 -3.63 -10.58
N GLY A 356 15.56 -3.54 -10.37
CA GLY A 356 14.55 -4.25 -11.17
C GLY A 356 14.03 -3.47 -12.37
N SER A 357 14.38 -2.19 -12.49
CA SER A 357 13.96 -1.31 -13.59
C SER A 357 14.98 -0.22 -13.87
N VAL A 358 14.79 0.48 -15.01
CA VAL A 358 15.61 1.63 -15.43
C VAL A 358 15.02 2.97 -14.97
N ASP A 359 14.03 2.96 -14.09
CA ASP A 359 13.39 4.20 -13.60
C ASP A 359 14.43 5.11 -12.94
N GLU A 360 14.46 6.38 -13.31
CA GLU A 360 15.48 7.33 -12.81
C GLU A 360 15.35 7.55 -11.30
N GLY A 361 14.12 7.56 -10.79
CA GLY A 361 13.87 7.69 -9.36
C GLY A 361 14.40 6.49 -8.56
N LEU A 362 14.20 5.26 -9.09
CA LEU A 362 14.74 4.05 -8.48
C LEU A 362 16.27 4.04 -8.51
N VAL A 363 16.87 4.39 -9.65
CA VAL A 363 18.36 4.46 -9.76
C VAL A 363 18.93 5.49 -8.78
N LEU A 364 18.30 6.65 -8.63
CA LEU A 364 18.73 7.65 -7.66
C LEU A 364 18.56 7.16 -6.22
N HIS A 365 17.47 6.48 -5.91
CA HIS A 365 17.17 5.90 -4.61
C HIS A 365 18.29 4.94 -4.19
N GLU A 366 18.56 3.92 -4.99
CA GLU A 366 19.56 2.90 -4.66
C GLU A 366 21.00 3.48 -4.63
N VAL A 367 21.33 4.42 -5.52
CA VAL A 367 22.65 5.08 -5.50
C VAL A 367 22.82 5.96 -4.26
N ALA A 368 21.76 6.63 -3.79
CA ALA A 368 21.81 7.48 -2.61
C ALA A 368 22.07 6.70 -1.31
N HIS A 369 21.65 5.44 -1.26
CA HIS A 369 21.98 4.56 -0.14
C HIS A 369 23.49 4.31 0.05
N ASN A 370 24.34 4.59 -0.94
CA ASN A 370 25.79 4.59 -0.68
C ASN A 370 26.23 5.64 0.35
N TYR A 371 25.43 6.71 0.54
CA TYR A 371 25.59 7.66 1.64
C TYR A 371 24.82 7.23 2.89
N PHE A 372 23.49 7.06 2.76
CA PHE A 372 22.55 6.77 3.85
C PHE A 372 22.26 5.26 3.84
N TYR A 373 22.87 4.53 4.68
CA TYR A 373 23.08 3.10 4.83
C TYR A 373 24.56 2.72 4.57
N GLY A 374 25.09 2.86 3.35
CA GLY A 374 26.43 2.36 3.00
C GLY A 374 27.56 3.03 3.76
N ALA A 375 27.53 4.37 3.89
CA ALA A 375 28.56 5.14 4.62
C ALA A 375 28.08 5.60 6.00
N LEU A 376 26.78 5.74 6.24
CA LEU A 376 26.14 6.05 7.51
C LEU A 376 25.38 4.82 7.96
N GLY A 377 25.99 3.97 8.79
CA GLY A 377 25.43 2.67 9.15
C GLY A 377 24.41 2.76 10.29
N ASN A 378 23.12 2.94 9.98
CA ASN A 378 22.06 2.85 10.98
C ASN A 378 21.57 1.40 11.16
N ASP A 379 20.92 1.12 12.29
CA ASP A 379 20.10 -0.09 12.42
C ASP A 379 18.79 0.08 11.63
N GLU A 380 18.78 -0.41 10.39
CA GLU A 380 17.63 -0.28 9.50
C GLU A 380 16.37 -0.99 10.00
N ARG A 381 16.49 -1.91 10.96
CA ARG A 381 15.34 -2.59 11.57
C ARG A 381 14.68 -1.73 12.65
N ALA A 382 15.48 -0.99 13.39
CA ALA A 382 15.02 -0.10 14.45
C ALA A 382 14.64 1.28 13.90
N GLU A 383 15.47 1.84 13.03
CA GLU A 383 15.40 3.21 12.54
C GLU A 383 15.48 3.33 11.02
N ALA A 384 14.62 2.57 10.30
CA ALA A 384 14.52 2.61 8.84
C ALA A 384 14.19 4.00 8.25
N TRP A 385 13.86 4.97 9.07
CA TRP A 385 13.63 6.34 8.62
C TRP A 385 14.93 7.11 8.34
N LEU A 386 16.08 6.67 8.94
CA LEU A 386 17.39 7.31 8.78
C LEU A 386 18.05 7.04 7.42
N ASP A 387 17.67 5.95 6.76
CA ASP A 387 18.15 5.61 5.43
C ASP A 387 17.07 5.83 4.39
N GLU A 388 15.95 5.08 4.45
CA GLU A 388 14.84 5.13 3.50
C GLU A 388 14.16 6.50 3.46
N GLY A 389 14.05 7.14 4.63
CA GLY A 389 13.52 8.50 4.73
C GLY A 389 14.38 9.51 4.00
N PHE A 390 15.69 9.46 4.18
CA PHE A 390 16.63 10.36 3.51
C PHE A 390 16.67 10.12 2.01
N VAL A 391 16.87 8.88 1.56
CA VAL A 391 16.98 8.59 0.12
C VAL A 391 15.69 8.91 -0.62
N GLN A 392 14.55 8.59 -0.02
CA GLN A 392 13.26 8.88 -0.63
C GLN A 392 12.96 10.39 -0.66
N TYR A 393 13.36 11.15 0.38
CA TYR A 393 13.32 12.60 0.38
C TYR A 393 14.17 13.19 -0.76
N LEU A 394 15.38 12.68 -0.95
CA LEU A 394 16.28 13.10 -2.01
C LEU A 394 15.71 12.83 -3.41
N VAL A 395 15.06 11.68 -3.61
CA VAL A 395 14.35 11.37 -4.86
C VAL A 395 13.24 12.41 -5.14
N PHE A 396 12.43 12.74 -4.14
CA PHE A 396 11.38 13.75 -4.29
C PHE A 396 11.96 15.15 -4.51
N ARG A 397 13.02 15.51 -3.80
CA ARG A 397 13.70 16.79 -3.95
C ARG A 397 14.29 16.95 -5.35
N ASN A 398 15.00 15.94 -5.86
CA ASN A 398 15.53 15.94 -7.23
C ASN A 398 14.43 16.08 -8.27
N ALA A 399 13.30 15.37 -8.11
CA ALA A 399 12.17 15.48 -9.01
C ALA A 399 11.53 16.88 -9.00
N GLU A 400 11.43 17.51 -7.81
CA GLU A 400 10.92 18.88 -7.65
C GLU A 400 11.87 19.91 -8.28
N GLU A 401 13.17 19.81 -8.04
CA GLU A 401 14.18 20.70 -8.65
C GLU A 401 14.19 20.59 -10.17
N LYS A 402 14.10 19.37 -10.71
CA LYS A 402 14.14 19.10 -12.14
C LYS A 402 12.86 19.49 -12.89
N HIS A 403 11.69 19.32 -12.28
CA HIS A 403 10.38 19.39 -12.94
C HIS A 403 9.40 20.36 -12.29
N GLY A 404 9.83 21.10 -11.26
CA GLY A 404 8.99 22.01 -10.47
C GLY A 404 7.98 21.28 -9.60
N PRO A 405 6.95 21.96 -9.08
CA PRO A 405 6.05 21.46 -8.03
C PRO A 405 5.20 20.24 -8.45
N TYR A 406 5.24 19.86 -9.71
CA TYR A 406 4.52 18.68 -10.23
C TYR A 406 5.39 17.42 -10.27
N GLY A 407 6.71 17.53 -10.11
CA GLY A 407 7.66 16.41 -10.10
C GLY A 407 7.71 15.58 -11.39
N LYS A 408 7.17 16.10 -12.49
CA LYS A 408 7.09 15.44 -13.80
C LYS A 408 7.19 16.46 -14.91
N PRO A 409 7.79 16.09 -16.08
CA PRO A 409 7.81 16.96 -17.25
C PRO A 409 6.40 17.42 -17.62
N ALA A 410 6.23 18.69 -18.00
CA ALA A 410 4.97 19.21 -18.46
C ALA A 410 4.49 18.41 -19.68
N LYS A 411 3.46 17.59 -19.52
CA LYS A 411 2.80 16.95 -20.65
C LYS A 411 2.14 18.06 -21.47
N ARG A 412 2.21 17.91 -22.82
CA ARG A 412 1.54 18.83 -23.73
C ARG A 412 0.07 18.92 -23.35
N ARG A 413 -0.34 20.02 -22.71
CA ARG A 413 -1.71 20.21 -22.19
C ARG A 413 -2.66 20.27 -23.39
N TRP A 414 -3.76 19.54 -23.30
CA TRP A 414 -4.89 19.75 -24.19
C TRP A 414 -5.41 21.17 -23.96
N PRO A 415 -5.81 21.89 -25.00
CA PRO A 415 -6.24 23.31 -24.88
C PRO A 415 -7.47 23.48 -23.95
N PHE A 416 -8.15 22.42 -23.60
CA PHE A 416 -9.28 22.38 -22.65
C PHE A 416 -8.94 21.48 -21.47
N SER A 417 -7.95 21.83 -20.65
CA SER A 417 -7.69 21.09 -19.43
C SER A 417 -8.83 21.35 -18.43
N LEU A 418 -9.86 20.48 -18.46
CA LEU A 418 -10.97 20.44 -17.48
C LEU A 418 -10.52 19.90 -16.11
N PHE A 419 -9.24 19.53 -15.98
CA PHE A 419 -8.72 18.85 -14.82
C PHE A 419 -7.59 19.65 -14.19
N ARG A 420 -7.67 19.90 -12.91
CA ARG A 420 -6.57 20.45 -12.11
C ARG A 420 -5.45 19.42 -12.03
N GLU A 421 -4.22 19.83 -12.35
CA GLU A 421 -3.05 18.98 -12.25
C GLU A 421 -2.68 18.80 -10.76
N ARG A 422 -2.35 17.58 -10.36
CA ARG A 422 -1.97 17.24 -8.99
C ARG A 422 -0.53 17.67 -8.74
N ARG A 423 -0.28 18.46 -7.70
CA ARG A 423 1.08 18.71 -7.21
C ARG A 423 1.69 17.41 -6.68
N MET A 424 3.00 17.28 -6.82
CA MET A 424 3.72 16.05 -6.41
C MET A 424 3.52 15.77 -4.92
N TRP A 425 3.76 16.75 -4.07
CA TRP A 425 3.63 16.60 -2.62
C TRP A 425 2.20 16.30 -2.16
N ASP A 426 1.16 16.87 -2.80
CA ASP A 426 -0.23 16.48 -2.53
C ASP A 426 -0.48 14.98 -2.81
N GLY A 427 0.33 14.40 -3.70
CA GLY A 427 0.30 12.98 -4.00
C GLY A 427 1.02 12.11 -3.01
N ILE A 428 2.18 12.58 -2.58
CA ILE A 428 3.07 11.89 -1.66
C ILE A 428 2.44 11.85 -0.26
N GLU A 429 1.93 12.96 0.25
CA GLU A 429 1.36 13.02 1.61
C GLU A 429 0.04 12.25 1.80
N ALA A 430 -0.70 12.01 0.71
CA ALA A 430 -2.07 11.47 0.79
C ALA A 430 -2.20 10.15 1.60
N PRO A 431 -1.29 9.16 1.51
CA PRO A 431 -1.35 7.96 2.36
C PRO A 431 -1.20 8.28 3.85
N VAL A 432 -0.25 9.14 4.23
CA VAL A 432 -0.01 9.54 5.62
C VAL A 432 -1.20 10.34 6.16
N VAL A 433 -1.69 11.34 5.41
CA VAL A 433 -2.90 12.10 5.76
C VAL A 433 -4.09 11.16 5.96
N ARG A 434 -4.22 10.11 5.13
CA ARG A 434 -5.28 9.12 5.28
C ARG A 434 -5.16 8.33 6.60
N LEU A 435 -3.95 7.91 6.98
CA LEU A 435 -3.72 7.22 8.26
C LEU A 435 -4.15 8.11 9.44
N HIS A 436 -3.73 9.37 9.46
CA HIS A 436 -4.14 10.33 10.49
C HIS A 436 -5.67 10.52 10.53
N ARG A 437 -6.30 10.79 9.39
CA ARG A 437 -7.76 11.00 9.30
C ARG A 437 -8.60 9.78 9.65
N THR A 438 -8.06 8.59 9.56
CA THR A 438 -8.73 7.34 9.91
C THR A 438 -8.30 6.81 11.27
N ASP A 439 -7.45 7.55 11.98
CA ASP A 439 -6.97 7.20 13.32
C ASP A 439 -6.13 5.91 13.37
N PHE A 440 -5.40 5.65 12.25
CA PHE A 440 -4.44 4.56 12.09
C PHE A 440 -3.01 5.04 11.91
N ALA A 441 -2.73 6.31 12.27
CA ALA A 441 -1.37 6.85 12.20
C ALA A 441 -0.43 6.07 13.11
N GLU A 442 0.79 5.86 12.64
CA GLU A 442 1.88 5.21 13.36
C GLU A 442 3.05 6.18 13.48
N ARG A 443 3.89 5.97 14.48
CA ARG A 443 5.10 6.79 14.67
C ARG A 443 6.08 6.53 13.53
N ILE A 444 6.83 7.54 13.12
CA ILE A 444 7.85 7.39 12.08
C ILE A 444 8.99 6.50 12.59
N ALA A 445 9.46 6.72 13.82
CA ALA A 445 10.48 5.92 14.49
C ALA A 445 9.88 4.66 15.14
N THR A 446 9.09 3.89 14.38
CA THR A 446 8.61 2.57 14.79
C THR A 446 9.52 1.51 14.16
N PRO A 447 10.02 0.52 14.93
CA PRO A 447 10.77 -0.60 14.37
C PRO A 447 9.98 -1.31 13.28
N VAL A 448 10.67 -1.75 12.21
CA VAL A 448 10.03 -2.29 10.99
C VAL A 448 9.02 -3.40 11.28
N HIS A 449 9.35 -4.30 12.20
CA HIS A 449 8.52 -5.45 12.54
C HIS A 449 7.29 -5.12 13.41
N GLU A 450 7.18 -3.88 13.92
CA GLU A 450 6.07 -3.40 14.75
C GLU A 450 4.99 -2.67 13.94
N PHE A 451 5.26 -2.31 12.67
CA PHE A 451 4.26 -1.64 11.84
C PHE A 451 3.05 -2.53 11.56
N GLU A 452 1.85 -2.03 11.88
CA GLU A 452 0.57 -2.71 11.64
C GLU A 452 -0.13 -2.20 10.36
N ASN A 453 0.10 -0.93 9.98
CA ASN A 453 -0.61 -0.26 8.87
C ASN A 453 0.24 -0.10 7.61
N GLY A 454 1.38 -0.72 7.56
CA GLY A 454 2.24 -0.77 6.39
C GLY A 454 3.58 -0.07 6.59
N PHE A 455 4.59 -0.86 6.76
CA PHE A 455 5.99 -0.47 6.82
C PHE A 455 6.36 0.56 5.74
N SER A 456 5.94 0.36 4.48
CA SER A 456 6.29 1.24 3.36
C SER A 456 5.69 2.67 3.44
N THR A 457 4.80 2.97 4.39
CA THR A 457 4.19 4.31 4.48
C THR A 457 4.97 5.26 5.36
N MET A 458 5.37 4.85 6.56
CA MET A 458 6.00 5.77 7.50
C MET A 458 7.49 6.03 7.18
N PRO A 459 8.38 5.04 6.96
CA PRO A 459 9.76 5.31 6.54
C PRO A 459 9.85 6.00 5.17
N TYR A 460 9.11 5.50 4.16
CA TYR A 460 9.23 5.98 2.76
C TYR A 460 8.42 7.25 2.44
N ILE A 461 7.44 7.63 3.27
CA ILE A 461 6.61 8.81 3.02
C ILE A 461 6.56 9.72 4.24
N GLY A 462 6.34 9.19 5.44
CA GLY A 462 6.30 9.98 6.67
C GLY A 462 7.62 10.65 6.99
N ALA A 463 8.73 9.92 6.91
CA ALA A 463 10.08 10.46 7.14
C ALA A 463 10.49 11.52 6.11
N PRO A 464 10.29 11.36 4.80
CA PRO A 464 10.47 12.46 3.84
C PRO A 464 9.67 13.72 4.15
N LEU A 465 8.45 13.59 4.67
CA LEU A 465 7.64 14.74 5.09
C LEU A 465 8.21 15.41 6.34
N PHE A 466 8.75 14.64 7.28
CA PHE A 466 9.50 15.16 8.42
C PHE A 466 10.76 15.94 7.95
N LEU A 467 11.57 15.35 7.08
CA LEU A 467 12.77 16.02 6.54
C LEU A 467 12.42 17.30 5.77
N ARG A 468 11.31 17.30 5.05
CA ARG A 468 10.77 18.49 4.38
C ARG A 468 10.37 19.57 5.39
N ALA A 469 9.69 19.19 6.46
CA ALA A 469 9.29 20.09 7.54
C ALA A 469 10.51 20.62 8.33
N LEU A 470 11.54 19.79 8.52
CA LEU A 470 12.82 20.19 9.11
C LEU A 470 13.51 21.25 8.25
N ARG A 471 13.65 20.98 6.93
CA ARG A 471 14.19 21.94 5.98
C ARG A 471 13.43 23.27 6.00
N TYR A 472 12.10 23.21 6.00
CA TYR A 472 11.27 24.40 6.13
C TYR A 472 11.52 25.17 7.43
N THR A 473 11.79 24.44 8.53
CA THR A 473 12.03 25.05 9.85
C THR A 473 13.38 25.76 9.91
N VAL A 474 14.46 25.08 9.50
CA VAL A 474 15.83 25.59 9.61
C VAL A 474 16.27 26.44 8.41
N GLY A 475 15.58 26.33 7.28
CA GLY A 475 15.90 26.99 6.00
C GLY A 475 16.76 26.14 5.07
N ASP A 476 16.71 26.43 3.77
CA ASP A 476 17.36 25.64 2.72
C ASP A 476 18.89 25.57 2.84
N GLU A 477 19.52 26.68 3.19
CA GLU A 477 20.98 26.78 3.33
C GLU A 477 21.47 25.97 4.53
N SER A 478 20.84 26.17 5.69
CA SER A 478 21.16 25.41 6.91
C SER A 478 20.90 23.92 6.72
N PHE A 479 19.79 23.53 6.08
CA PHE A 479 19.51 22.13 5.84
C PHE A 479 20.56 21.45 4.94
N ARG A 480 21.04 22.14 3.91
CA ARG A 480 22.13 21.63 3.06
C ARG A 480 23.41 21.46 3.87
N ALA A 481 23.77 22.44 4.69
CA ALA A 481 24.92 22.36 5.56
C ALA A 481 24.79 21.22 6.58
N ILE A 482 23.59 21.00 7.13
CA ILE A 482 23.30 19.87 8.02
C ILE A 482 23.61 18.54 7.34
N VAL A 483 23.05 18.30 6.15
CA VAL A 483 23.24 17.05 5.42
C VAL A 483 24.71 16.79 5.10
N THR A 484 25.44 17.81 4.63
CA THR A 484 26.87 17.69 4.31
C THR A 484 27.70 17.43 5.57
N THR A 485 27.44 18.16 6.66
CA THR A 485 28.15 17.98 7.96
C THR A 485 27.86 16.61 8.57
N TYR A 486 26.60 16.14 8.46
CA TYR A 486 26.22 14.83 8.98
C TYR A 486 26.98 13.71 8.26
N VAL A 487 27.00 13.72 6.92
CA VAL A 487 27.77 12.75 6.13
C VAL A 487 29.28 12.86 6.43
N GLU A 488 29.88 14.06 6.49
CA GLU A 488 31.30 14.25 6.72
C GLU A 488 31.73 13.76 8.10
N ARG A 489 30.94 14.05 9.15
CA ARG A 489 31.25 13.70 10.54
C ARG A 489 31.09 12.21 10.83
N TRP A 490 30.04 11.60 10.26
CA TRP A 490 29.61 10.25 10.60
C TRP A 490 29.93 9.19 9.53
N LYS A 491 30.64 9.57 8.48
CA LYS A 491 31.05 8.66 7.42
C LYS A 491 31.80 7.44 7.99
N TYR A 492 31.33 6.24 7.64
CA TYR A 492 31.81 4.93 8.07
C TYR A 492 31.68 4.67 9.59
N LYS A 493 30.60 5.22 10.15
CA LYS A 493 30.25 5.03 11.56
C LYS A 493 28.79 4.62 11.67
N HIS A 494 28.48 4.00 12.82
CA HIS A 494 27.08 3.78 13.18
C HIS A 494 26.43 5.10 13.59
N VAL A 495 25.16 5.27 13.19
CA VAL A 495 24.37 6.47 13.41
C VAL A 495 22.98 6.11 13.92
N ASP A 496 22.44 7.02 14.73
CA ASP A 496 21.11 6.99 15.30
C ASP A 496 20.41 8.35 15.17
N GLU A 497 19.19 8.48 15.70
CA GLU A 497 18.47 9.74 15.76
C GLU A 497 19.26 10.85 16.44
N GLU A 498 19.95 10.55 17.56
CA GLU A 498 20.68 11.52 18.34
C GLU A 498 21.86 12.11 17.55
N ALA A 499 22.63 11.26 16.85
CA ALA A 499 23.72 11.68 15.98
C ALA A 499 23.27 12.68 14.91
N PHE A 500 22.10 12.44 14.31
CA PHE A 500 21.54 13.37 13.32
C PHE A 500 20.99 14.66 13.98
N ARG A 501 20.25 14.53 15.08
CA ARG A 501 19.66 15.67 15.79
C ARG A 501 20.71 16.66 16.29
N VAL A 502 21.79 16.16 16.88
CA VAL A 502 22.89 17.01 17.38
C VAL A 502 23.50 17.84 16.24
N VAL A 503 23.75 17.24 15.09
CA VAL A 503 24.24 17.98 13.91
C VAL A 503 23.23 19.04 13.46
N CYS A 504 21.93 18.72 13.47
CA CYS A 504 20.88 19.68 13.13
C CYS A 504 20.89 20.89 14.07
N GLU A 505 21.01 20.67 15.37
CA GLU A 505 21.03 21.74 16.39
C GLU A 505 22.28 22.58 16.30
N GLU A 506 23.45 21.96 16.17
CA GLU A 506 24.73 22.68 16.05
C GLU A 506 24.80 23.58 14.82
N VAL A 507 24.39 23.05 13.65
CA VAL A 507 24.47 23.79 12.38
C VAL A 507 23.39 24.87 12.28
N SER A 508 22.19 24.61 12.77
CA SER A 508 21.08 25.58 12.70
C SER A 508 21.07 26.59 13.83
N GLY A 509 21.73 26.28 14.97
CA GLY A 509 21.64 27.07 16.21
C GLY A 509 20.27 27.02 16.88
N MET A 510 19.41 26.03 16.55
CA MET A 510 18.03 25.88 17.04
C MET A 510 17.94 24.66 17.97
N ASP A 511 17.15 24.75 19.03
CA ASP A 511 16.72 23.58 19.80
C ASP A 511 15.64 22.87 19.02
N LEU A 512 15.92 21.63 18.57
CA LEU A 512 15.05 20.81 17.74
C LEU A 512 14.51 19.58 18.47
N LYS A 513 14.86 19.36 19.76
CA LYS A 513 14.42 18.19 20.56
C LYS A 513 12.93 17.97 20.49
N GLU A 514 12.13 19.02 20.70
CA GLU A 514 10.68 18.90 20.70
C GLU A 514 10.13 18.62 19.28
N MET A 515 10.75 19.13 18.23
CA MET A 515 10.38 18.84 16.84
C MET A 515 10.60 17.36 16.51
N PHE A 516 11.79 16.82 16.82
CA PHE A 516 12.10 15.40 16.63
C PHE A 516 11.13 14.53 17.41
N ARG A 517 10.95 14.78 18.72
CA ARG A 517 10.02 14.04 19.56
C ARG A 517 8.60 14.03 19.03
N GLN A 518 8.07 15.16 18.56
CA GLN A 518 6.69 15.24 18.07
C GLN A 518 6.51 14.49 16.74
N TRP A 519 7.45 14.63 15.82
CA TRP A 519 7.34 14.03 14.50
C TRP A 519 7.66 12.54 14.48
N LEU A 520 8.72 12.13 15.17
CA LEU A 520 9.22 10.75 15.08
C LEU A 520 8.52 9.81 16.07
N HIS A 521 8.24 10.29 17.29
CA HIS A 521 7.76 9.44 18.39
C HIS A 521 6.30 9.62 18.76
N THR A 522 5.54 10.44 18.03
CA THR A 522 4.10 10.61 18.28
C THR A 522 3.29 10.52 17.00
N THR A 523 1.99 10.28 17.17
CA THR A 523 1.01 10.31 16.07
C THR A 523 0.18 11.60 16.10
N LYS A 524 0.76 12.70 16.61
CA LYS A 524 0.07 13.99 16.70
C LYS A 524 -0.24 14.57 15.33
N ASP A 525 -1.43 15.14 15.21
CA ASP A 525 -1.86 15.81 13.97
C ASP A 525 -1.33 17.25 13.91
N CYS A 526 -0.86 17.64 12.73
CA CYS A 526 -0.66 19.03 12.36
C CYS A 526 -1.92 19.53 11.65
N ASP A 527 -2.62 20.49 12.24
CA ASP A 527 -3.84 21.09 11.69
C ASP A 527 -3.92 22.56 12.10
N TYR A 528 -3.77 23.46 11.13
CA TYR A 528 -3.88 24.90 11.29
C TYR A 528 -5.05 25.43 10.46
N ARG A 529 -5.81 26.33 11.03
CA ARG A 529 -6.98 26.95 10.38
C ARG A 529 -6.81 28.46 10.26
N LEU A 530 -7.02 29.00 9.09
CA LEU A 530 -7.27 30.44 8.92
C LEU A 530 -8.72 30.73 9.29
N ALA A 531 -8.94 31.08 10.56
CA ALA A 531 -10.28 31.24 11.12
C ALA A 531 -10.93 32.57 10.72
N ARG A 532 -10.09 33.61 10.55
CA ARG A 532 -10.57 34.95 10.17
C ARG A 532 -9.54 35.60 9.24
N PHE A 533 -10.06 36.30 8.24
CA PHE A 533 -9.34 37.22 7.38
C PHE A 533 -10.31 38.33 6.96
N LYS A 534 -10.27 39.46 7.69
CA LYS A 534 -11.16 40.60 7.47
C LYS A 534 -10.35 41.79 6.99
N THR A 535 -10.67 42.28 5.80
CA THR A 535 -9.98 43.42 5.19
C THR A 535 -10.78 44.72 5.41
N THR A 536 -10.12 45.81 5.77
CA THR A 536 -10.72 47.12 6.02
C THR A 536 -9.88 48.17 5.29
N LYS A 537 -10.52 49.08 4.58
CA LYS A 537 -9.86 50.23 3.98
C LYS A 537 -9.50 51.24 5.08
N THR A 538 -8.29 51.70 5.11
CA THR A 538 -7.76 52.73 6.03
C THR A 538 -7.49 54.01 5.31
N LYS A 539 -7.06 55.09 6.02
CA LYS A 539 -6.64 56.32 5.37
C LYS A 539 -5.41 56.17 4.49
N ASP A 540 -4.49 55.27 4.91
CA ASP A 540 -3.17 55.10 4.29
C ASP A 540 -3.06 53.73 3.59
N GLY A 541 -4.17 53.14 3.09
CA GLY A 541 -4.15 51.84 2.40
C GLY A 541 -5.19 50.87 2.93
N TRP A 542 -4.78 49.65 3.23
CA TRP A 542 -5.64 48.55 3.73
C TRP A 542 -5.07 47.89 4.95
N SER A 543 -5.93 47.42 5.84
CA SER A 543 -5.57 46.51 6.93
C SER A 543 -6.26 45.17 6.75
N ALA A 544 -5.64 44.09 7.19
CA ALA A 544 -6.24 42.77 7.28
C ALA A 544 -6.08 42.23 8.70
N ASP A 545 -7.22 42.07 9.41
CA ASP A 545 -7.28 41.40 10.70
C ASP A 545 -7.33 39.91 10.44
N LEU A 546 -6.41 39.16 11.00
CA LEU A 546 -6.34 37.72 10.83
C LEU A 546 -6.40 36.99 12.18
N ARG A 547 -6.87 35.74 12.10
CA ARG A 547 -6.80 34.80 13.20
C ARG A 547 -6.45 33.42 12.63
N ILE A 548 -5.38 32.83 13.14
CA ILE A 548 -4.97 31.46 12.86
C ILE A 548 -5.20 30.64 14.14
N ASP A 549 -5.93 29.56 14.05
CA ASP A 549 -6.15 28.62 15.15
C ASP A 549 -5.34 27.34 14.85
N ARG A 550 -4.52 26.89 15.80
CA ARG A 550 -3.91 25.55 15.78
C ARG A 550 -4.88 24.56 16.40
N ARG A 551 -5.44 23.68 15.59
CA ARG A 551 -6.38 22.63 15.97
C ARG A 551 -5.67 21.35 16.33
N GLY A 552 -4.62 21.01 15.57
CA GLY A 552 -3.77 19.87 15.84
C GLY A 552 -2.92 20.04 17.10
N GLU A 553 -2.27 18.97 17.50
CA GLU A 553 -1.40 18.98 18.68
C GLU A 553 0.05 19.26 18.31
N LEU A 554 0.48 18.90 17.09
CA LEU A 554 1.82 19.13 16.60
C LEU A 554 2.04 20.62 16.36
N MET A 555 3.19 21.13 16.81
CA MET A 555 3.57 22.55 16.77
C MET A 555 4.62 22.78 15.69
N MET A 556 4.29 23.61 14.70
CA MET A 556 5.19 23.94 13.60
C MET A 556 5.16 25.43 13.29
N PRO A 557 6.25 26.02 12.82
CA PRO A 557 6.18 27.34 12.22
C PRO A 557 5.20 27.33 11.05
N VAL A 558 4.46 28.43 10.84
CA VAL A 558 3.49 28.54 9.75
C VAL A 558 3.71 29.82 8.95
N THR A 559 3.70 29.71 7.62
CA THR A 559 3.75 30.86 6.72
C THR A 559 2.33 31.19 6.27
N LEU A 560 1.95 32.45 6.44
CA LEU A 560 0.77 33.05 5.84
C LEU A 560 1.19 33.79 4.57
N ALA A 561 0.54 33.50 3.45
CA ALA A 561 0.62 34.30 2.24
C ALA A 561 -0.66 35.11 2.02
N VAL A 562 -0.52 36.37 1.66
CA VAL A 562 -1.63 37.28 1.37
C VAL A 562 -1.47 37.82 -0.04
N ARG A 563 -2.43 37.57 -0.91
CA ARG A 563 -2.46 38.11 -2.29
C ARG A 563 -3.27 39.41 -2.31
N LEU A 564 -2.67 40.43 -2.91
CA LEU A 564 -3.26 41.74 -3.10
C LEU A 564 -3.99 41.84 -4.45
N ALA A 565 -4.86 42.82 -4.61
CA ALA A 565 -5.61 43.06 -5.85
C ALA A 565 -4.74 43.43 -7.04
N ASN A 566 -3.52 43.96 -6.80
CA ASN A 566 -2.51 44.25 -7.82
C ASN A 566 -1.71 43.01 -8.28
N GLY A 567 -1.99 41.84 -7.68
CA GLY A 567 -1.31 40.58 -7.97
C GLY A 567 -0.09 40.30 -7.08
N GLU A 568 0.39 41.23 -6.31
CA GLU A 568 1.48 41.04 -5.35
C GLU A 568 1.10 40.03 -4.27
N VAL A 569 2.09 39.27 -3.80
CA VAL A 569 1.94 38.31 -2.71
C VAL A 569 2.89 38.68 -1.57
N ALA A 570 2.35 39.09 -0.44
CA ALA A 570 3.08 39.30 0.79
C ALA A 570 3.05 38.04 1.66
N SER A 571 4.15 37.75 2.36
CA SER A 571 4.26 36.59 3.26
C SER A 571 4.64 37.02 4.68
N ARG A 572 4.11 36.28 5.65
CA ARG A 572 4.43 36.47 7.07
C ARG A 572 4.60 35.10 7.72
N ARG A 573 5.72 34.87 8.41
CA ARG A 573 5.98 33.65 9.17
C ARG A 573 5.67 33.87 10.65
N PHE A 574 5.00 32.89 11.26
CA PHE A 574 4.68 32.81 12.68
C PHE A 574 5.35 31.56 13.26
N ASP A 575 5.63 31.58 14.57
CA ASP A 575 6.22 30.42 15.27
C ASP A 575 5.28 29.21 15.37
N GLY A 576 3.95 29.44 15.29
CA GLY A 576 2.94 28.40 15.31
C GLY A 576 2.69 27.73 16.66
N PHE A 577 3.37 28.13 17.73
CA PHE A 577 3.30 27.44 19.03
C PHE A 577 2.02 27.78 19.80
N SER A 578 1.48 28.97 19.62
CA SER A 578 0.23 29.40 20.27
C SER A 578 -0.98 28.67 19.69
N ARG A 579 -1.98 28.35 20.55
CA ARG A 579 -3.27 27.80 20.09
C ARG A 579 -4.05 28.75 19.20
N THR A 580 -3.89 30.05 19.41
CA THR A 580 -4.49 31.10 18.59
C THR A 580 -3.48 32.20 18.36
N ILE A 581 -3.28 32.55 17.11
CA ILE A 581 -2.46 33.67 16.65
C ILE A 581 -3.39 34.71 16.08
N THR A 582 -3.28 35.95 16.54
CA THR A 582 -4.01 37.10 15.99
C THR A 582 -3.02 38.18 15.59
N ASP A 583 -3.20 38.76 14.40
CA ASP A 583 -2.36 39.84 13.90
C ASP A 583 -3.18 40.79 13.02
N THR A 584 -2.68 41.98 12.83
CA THR A 584 -3.24 42.98 11.91
C THR A 584 -2.15 43.46 10.95
N LEU A 585 -2.21 43.00 9.72
CA LEU A 585 -1.26 43.36 8.67
C LEU A 585 -1.74 44.58 7.88
N ARG A 586 -0.82 45.42 7.42
CA ARG A 586 -1.09 46.62 6.61
C ARG A 586 -0.56 46.40 5.21
N PHE A 587 -1.31 46.95 4.21
CA PHE A 587 -1.00 46.81 2.80
C PHE A 587 -1.39 48.07 2.02
N ASP A 588 -0.64 48.39 0.98
CA ASP A 588 -0.94 49.51 0.11
C ASP A 588 -2.11 49.20 -0.85
N ALA A 589 -2.26 47.93 -1.27
CA ALA A 589 -3.35 47.45 -2.12
C ALA A 589 -4.29 46.52 -1.36
N ARG A 590 -5.53 46.38 -1.85
CA ARG A 590 -6.58 45.55 -1.22
C ARG A 590 -6.18 44.09 -1.14
N PRO A 591 -6.11 43.46 0.07
CA PRO A 591 -5.95 42.03 0.22
C PRO A 591 -7.24 41.31 -0.24
N VAL A 592 -7.07 40.31 -1.12
CA VAL A 592 -8.17 39.57 -1.77
C VAL A 592 -8.19 38.09 -1.44
N TRP A 593 -7.05 37.54 -0.97
CA TRP A 593 -6.87 36.14 -0.67
C TRP A 593 -5.77 35.96 0.38
N ALA A 594 -5.96 34.99 1.25
CA ALA A 594 -4.94 34.60 2.22
C ALA A 594 -4.91 33.08 2.38
N ALA A 595 -3.72 32.50 2.55
CA ALA A 595 -3.51 31.08 2.81
C ALA A 595 -2.40 30.84 3.81
N ILE A 596 -2.60 29.88 4.70
CA ILE A 596 -1.55 29.29 5.52
C ILE A 596 -0.93 28.13 4.77
N ASN A 597 0.40 27.94 4.95
CA ASN A 597 1.17 26.87 4.35
C ASN A 597 0.94 26.73 2.81
N PRO A 598 1.08 27.82 2.02
CA PRO A 598 0.66 27.86 0.61
C PRO A 598 1.45 26.89 -0.27
N GLU A 599 2.71 26.60 0.09
CA GLU A 599 3.58 25.67 -0.64
C GLU A 599 3.53 24.25 -0.07
N ASN A 600 2.67 24.01 0.93
CA ASN A 600 2.50 22.69 1.55
C ASN A 600 3.81 22.14 2.16
N GLU A 601 4.54 22.98 2.88
CA GLU A 601 5.84 22.61 3.50
C GLU A 601 5.69 21.78 4.78
N ILE A 602 4.56 21.87 5.46
CA ILE A 602 4.23 21.08 6.64
C ILE A 602 3.00 20.20 6.35
N LEU A 603 2.99 19.00 6.94
CA LEU A 603 1.89 18.04 6.82
C LEU A 603 0.65 18.53 7.57
N ASP A 604 -0.20 19.31 6.92
CA ASP A 604 -1.49 19.73 7.47
C ASP A 604 -2.59 18.74 7.04
N VAL A 605 -3.18 18.07 8.02
CA VAL A 605 -4.15 16.98 7.76
C VAL A 605 -5.51 17.47 7.27
N TYR A 606 -5.85 18.78 7.39
CA TYR A 606 -7.14 19.34 6.98
C TYR A 606 -7.03 20.69 6.27
N ARG A 607 -6.50 20.72 5.08
CA ARG A 607 -6.14 21.92 4.32
C ARG A 607 -7.34 22.71 3.73
N LEU A 608 -8.57 22.20 3.84
CA LEU A 608 -9.76 22.94 3.34
C LEU A 608 -9.95 24.30 4.03
N ASP A 609 -9.52 24.43 5.27
CA ASP A 609 -9.71 25.65 6.07
C ASP A 609 -8.44 26.50 6.24
N ASN A 610 -7.39 26.19 5.49
CA ASN A 610 -6.16 26.97 5.42
C ASN A 610 -6.27 28.23 4.54
N VAL A 611 -7.31 28.35 3.75
CA VAL A 611 -7.43 29.39 2.71
C VAL A 611 -8.72 30.19 2.88
N LEU A 612 -8.64 31.51 2.75
CA LEU A 612 -9.79 32.41 2.67
C LEU A 612 -9.68 33.37 1.47
N PRO A 613 -10.75 33.52 0.67
CA PRO A 613 -12.02 32.78 0.71
C PRO A 613 -11.82 31.31 0.39
N ARG A 614 -12.69 30.44 0.96
CA ARG A 614 -12.60 28.97 0.76
C ARG A 614 -12.57 28.60 -0.71
N GLN A 615 -11.66 27.72 -1.08
CA GLN A 615 -11.49 27.28 -2.46
C GLN A 615 -12.55 26.26 -2.87
N ARG A 616 -13.01 26.36 -4.12
CA ARG A 616 -13.94 25.41 -4.75
C ARG A 616 -13.33 24.90 -6.05
N HIS A 617 -13.47 23.59 -6.27
CA HIS A 617 -13.01 22.94 -7.48
C HIS A 617 -14.19 22.39 -8.27
N TYR A 618 -14.39 22.84 -9.50
CA TYR A 618 -15.47 22.41 -10.37
C TYR A 618 -14.91 21.59 -11.52
N THR A 619 -15.45 20.37 -11.75
CA THR A 619 -14.97 19.46 -12.76
C THR A 619 -16.05 18.49 -13.24
N LEU A 620 -15.78 17.72 -14.32
CA LEU A 620 -16.67 16.68 -14.81
C LEU A 620 -16.46 15.37 -14.04
N ASP A 621 -17.55 14.65 -13.76
CA ASP A 621 -17.57 13.35 -13.08
C ASP A 621 -17.44 12.21 -14.10
N VAL A 622 -16.28 12.14 -14.78
CA VAL A 622 -16.00 11.17 -15.84
C VAL A 622 -14.93 10.16 -15.37
N PRO A 623 -14.91 8.93 -15.95
CA PRO A 623 -13.84 7.97 -15.67
C PRO A 623 -12.44 8.54 -15.89
N GLY A 624 -11.50 8.21 -15.02
CA GLY A 624 -10.12 8.71 -15.07
C GLY A 624 -9.90 10.07 -14.39
N ASN A 625 -10.95 10.80 -14.00
CA ASN A 625 -10.86 12.02 -13.22
C ASN A 625 -11.12 11.72 -11.74
N ALA A 626 -10.13 11.14 -11.05
CA ALA A 626 -10.25 10.76 -9.64
C ALA A 626 -9.54 11.72 -8.67
N TYR A 627 -9.01 12.86 -9.15
CA TYR A 627 -8.27 13.79 -8.31
C TYR A 627 -9.20 14.71 -7.52
N TYR A 628 -9.00 14.77 -6.22
CA TYR A 628 -9.64 15.71 -5.28
C TYR A 628 -8.55 16.60 -4.68
N PRO A 629 -8.52 17.90 -4.98
CA PRO A 629 -7.54 18.81 -4.38
C PRO A 629 -7.69 18.87 -2.86
N PRO A 630 -6.61 18.75 -2.09
CA PRO A 630 -6.66 18.74 -0.63
C PRO A 630 -6.94 20.10 0.01
N ASP A 631 -6.89 21.18 -0.79
CA ASP A 631 -7.14 22.59 -0.38
C ASP A 631 -8.50 23.12 -0.85
N ALA A 632 -9.33 22.29 -1.53
CA ALA A 632 -10.59 22.76 -2.12
C ALA A 632 -11.73 21.75 -1.95
N TYR A 633 -12.94 22.27 -1.79
CA TYR A 633 -14.14 21.45 -1.86
C TYR A 633 -14.50 21.19 -3.32
N SER A 634 -14.59 19.92 -3.72
CA SER A 634 -14.81 19.52 -5.12
C SER A 634 -16.29 19.36 -5.44
N PHE A 635 -16.73 19.94 -6.56
CA PHE A 635 -18.05 19.76 -7.17
C PHE A 635 -17.85 19.12 -8.54
N ARG A 636 -18.46 17.95 -8.73
CA ARG A 636 -18.33 17.14 -9.94
C ARG A 636 -19.68 17.00 -10.62
N PHE A 637 -19.75 17.27 -11.90
CA PHE A 637 -20.97 17.33 -12.70
C PHE A 637 -20.98 16.22 -13.76
N LEU A 638 -22.13 15.54 -13.91
CA LEU A 638 -22.35 14.59 -14.97
C LEU A 638 -23.75 14.81 -15.56
N PRO A 639 -23.88 15.43 -16.73
CA PRO A 639 -25.12 15.38 -17.48
C PRO A 639 -25.35 13.98 -18.00
N PHE A 640 -26.58 13.50 -18.03
CA PHE A 640 -26.95 12.17 -18.53
C PHE A 640 -28.31 12.19 -19.22
N GLY A 641 -28.53 11.20 -20.09
CA GLY A 641 -29.79 10.90 -20.67
C GLY A 641 -30.16 9.44 -20.45
N MET A 642 -31.44 9.13 -20.38
CA MET A 642 -31.98 7.78 -20.30
C MET A 642 -33.37 7.73 -20.95
N TYR A 643 -33.93 6.54 -21.10
CA TYR A 643 -35.25 6.29 -21.64
C TYR A 643 -36.00 5.26 -20.79
N ASN A 644 -37.28 5.43 -20.65
CA ASN A 644 -38.22 4.41 -20.23
C ASN A 644 -39.62 4.62 -20.89
N ASP A 645 -40.49 3.60 -20.88
CA ASP A 645 -41.74 3.62 -21.59
C ASP A 645 -42.78 4.59 -21.03
N VAL A 646 -42.62 5.09 -19.81
CA VAL A 646 -43.53 6.03 -19.14
C VAL A 646 -43.12 7.47 -19.36
N ASP A 647 -41.82 7.75 -19.22
CA ASP A 647 -41.25 9.12 -19.33
C ASP A 647 -40.81 9.44 -20.76
N GLY A 648 -40.68 8.43 -21.62
CA GLY A 648 -40.03 8.58 -22.89
C GLY A 648 -38.54 8.87 -22.69
N GLY A 649 -38.01 9.84 -23.43
CA GLY A 649 -36.68 10.37 -23.16
C GLY A 649 -36.62 11.13 -21.85
N LYS A 650 -35.53 11.00 -21.10
CA LYS A 650 -35.23 11.78 -19.89
C LYS A 650 -33.90 12.46 -20.02
N ALA A 651 -33.80 13.69 -19.54
CA ALA A 651 -32.52 14.41 -19.38
C ALA A 651 -32.30 14.77 -17.93
N GLY A 652 -31.08 14.64 -17.47
CA GLY A 652 -30.75 14.87 -16.08
C GLY A 652 -29.33 15.40 -15.83
N LEU A 653 -29.10 15.80 -14.59
CA LEU A 653 -27.81 16.25 -14.08
C LEU A 653 -27.53 15.60 -12.73
N ARG A 654 -26.34 15.01 -12.62
CA ARG A 654 -25.82 14.52 -11.35
C ARG A 654 -24.72 15.47 -10.86
N ILE A 655 -24.82 15.90 -9.61
CA ILE A 655 -23.82 16.72 -8.93
C ILE A 655 -23.30 15.93 -7.74
N ARG A 656 -21.99 15.75 -7.65
CA ARG A 656 -21.32 15.20 -6.47
C ARG A 656 -20.48 16.25 -5.82
N GLY A 657 -20.56 16.37 -4.51
CA GLY A 657 -19.70 17.21 -3.70
C GLY A 657 -18.92 16.39 -2.68
N SER A 658 -17.65 16.71 -2.49
CA SER A 658 -16.84 16.13 -1.43
C SER A 658 -15.59 16.96 -1.14
N PHE A 659 -15.05 16.79 0.05
CA PHE A 659 -13.68 17.14 0.39
C PHE A 659 -12.86 15.87 0.52
N ASP A 660 -11.80 15.76 -0.29
CA ASP A 660 -10.86 14.63 -0.34
C ASP A 660 -11.54 13.23 -0.47
N ASP A 661 -12.67 13.17 -1.17
CA ASP A 661 -13.55 11.99 -1.31
C ASP A 661 -13.94 11.30 0.02
N MET A 662 -13.76 11.97 1.15
CA MET A 662 -14.02 11.42 2.48
C MET A 662 -15.07 12.21 3.25
N TYR A 663 -14.91 13.53 3.32
CA TYR A 663 -15.74 14.39 4.16
C TYR A 663 -16.86 15.06 3.40
N ARG A 664 -18.05 15.18 4.06
CA ARG A 664 -19.20 15.91 3.53
C ARG A 664 -19.54 15.51 2.09
N ARG A 665 -19.53 14.20 1.83
CA ARG A 665 -19.87 13.68 0.51
C ARG A 665 -21.35 13.78 0.30
N PHE A 666 -21.78 14.50 -0.72
CA PHE A 666 -23.17 14.47 -1.17
C PHE A 666 -23.27 14.08 -2.64
N THR A 667 -24.41 13.54 -2.99
CA THR A 667 -24.84 13.37 -4.39
C THR A 667 -26.23 13.94 -4.52
N ILE A 668 -26.44 14.80 -5.51
CA ILE A 668 -27.75 15.28 -5.94
C ILE A 668 -27.92 14.87 -7.38
N LEU A 669 -29.08 14.33 -7.70
CA LEU A 669 -29.47 13.98 -9.06
C LEU A 669 -30.87 14.51 -9.30
N GLY A 670 -31.08 15.20 -10.43
CA GLY A 670 -32.38 15.59 -10.93
C GLY A 670 -32.49 15.18 -12.39
N ALA A 671 -33.69 14.71 -12.78
CA ALA A 671 -34.02 14.37 -14.17
C ALA A 671 -35.45 14.74 -14.50
N TYR A 672 -35.74 15.06 -15.76
CA TYR A 672 -37.05 15.41 -16.28
C TYR A 672 -37.44 14.44 -17.40
N GLY A 673 -38.63 13.84 -17.29
CA GLY A 673 -39.22 12.95 -18.31
C GLY A 673 -40.03 13.76 -19.32
N PHE A 674 -39.74 13.63 -20.62
CA PHE A 674 -40.34 14.47 -21.65
C PHE A 674 -41.78 14.09 -21.99
N GLU A 675 -42.19 12.81 -21.81
CA GLU A 675 -43.54 12.36 -22.08
C GLU A 675 -44.47 12.46 -20.86
N SER A 676 -43.98 12.05 -19.69
CA SER A 676 -44.76 12.11 -18.45
C SER A 676 -44.82 13.52 -17.83
N GLY A 677 -43.82 14.38 -18.11
CA GLY A 677 -43.64 15.66 -17.39
C GLY A 677 -43.13 15.47 -15.95
N ALA A 678 -42.80 14.24 -15.52
CA ALA A 678 -42.40 13.92 -14.17
C ALA A 678 -40.94 14.38 -13.89
N VAL A 679 -40.72 14.79 -12.65
CA VAL A 679 -39.39 15.15 -12.16
C VAL A 679 -38.89 14.08 -11.19
N ASP A 680 -37.76 13.50 -11.49
CA ASP A 680 -37.02 12.64 -10.56
C ASP A 680 -36.05 13.46 -9.75
N ALA A 681 -35.95 13.18 -8.47
CA ALA A 681 -34.97 13.74 -7.55
C ALA A 681 -34.37 12.66 -6.68
N TYR A 682 -33.04 12.73 -6.48
CA TYR A 682 -32.30 11.90 -5.52
C TYR A 682 -31.28 12.77 -4.80
N GLY A 683 -31.21 12.58 -3.48
CA GLY A 683 -30.19 13.20 -2.64
C GLY A 683 -29.56 12.17 -1.73
N SER A 684 -28.24 12.24 -1.54
CA SER A 684 -27.56 11.48 -0.50
C SER A 684 -26.46 12.29 0.16
N TYR A 685 -26.18 11.96 1.43
CA TYR A 685 -25.11 12.55 2.21
C TYR A 685 -24.35 11.45 2.98
N ARG A 686 -23.01 11.53 2.97
CA ARG A 686 -22.15 10.65 3.76
C ARG A 686 -21.06 11.45 4.45
N HIS A 687 -20.81 11.13 5.71
CA HIS A 687 -19.76 11.76 6.51
C HIS A 687 -19.14 10.76 7.49
N PRO A 688 -17.82 10.81 7.76
CA PRO A 688 -17.24 10.09 8.88
C PRO A 688 -17.94 10.50 10.18
N ALA A 689 -18.31 9.52 10.99
CA ALA A 689 -19.07 9.72 12.22
C ALA A 689 -18.15 9.47 13.43
N GLY A 690 -17.08 10.24 13.57
CA GLY A 690 -16.05 10.08 14.61
C GLY A 690 -16.58 10.04 16.04
N TYR A 691 -17.77 10.59 16.30
CA TYR A 691 -18.47 10.45 17.57
C TYR A 691 -18.73 8.99 17.97
N PHE A 692 -18.94 8.11 16.98
CA PHE A 692 -19.06 6.66 17.16
C PHE A 692 -17.70 5.93 17.10
N GLY A 693 -16.60 6.69 17.19
CA GLY A 693 -15.22 6.23 17.13
C GLY A 693 -14.69 6.04 15.72
N ARG A 694 -13.43 5.58 15.64
CA ARG A 694 -12.67 5.33 14.42
C ARG A 694 -13.44 4.46 13.42
N ASP A 695 -13.37 4.77 12.11
CA ASP A 695 -14.02 4.03 11.02
C ASP A 695 -15.57 3.94 11.10
N ALA A 696 -16.21 4.86 11.78
CA ALA A 696 -17.66 5.00 11.74
C ALA A 696 -18.09 5.99 10.66
N SER A 697 -19.21 5.73 10.00
CA SER A 697 -19.79 6.62 8.98
C SER A 697 -21.30 6.72 9.11
N LEU A 698 -21.81 7.91 8.86
CA LEU A 698 -23.24 8.21 8.70
C LEU A 698 -23.54 8.32 7.21
N PHE A 699 -24.59 7.65 6.78
CA PHE A 699 -25.16 7.77 5.44
C PHE A 699 -26.64 8.11 5.54
N ALA A 700 -27.10 9.11 4.79
CA ALA A 700 -28.49 9.45 4.63
C ALA A 700 -28.80 9.60 3.14
N SER A 701 -29.99 9.14 2.71
CA SER A 701 -30.46 9.36 1.34
C SER A 701 -31.97 9.56 1.29
N GLY A 702 -32.44 10.20 0.23
CA GLY A 702 -33.85 10.32 -0.07
C GLY A 702 -34.05 10.45 -1.58
N PHE A 703 -35.19 9.99 -2.05
CA PHE A 703 -35.54 10.06 -3.47
C PHE A 703 -37.06 10.14 -3.70
N ILE A 704 -37.41 10.75 -4.80
CA ILE A 704 -38.70 10.63 -5.50
C ILE A 704 -38.32 10.40 -6.94
N ARG A 705 -38.63 9.23 -7.48
CA ARG A 705 -38.25 8.87 -8.85
C ARG A 705 -39.10 7.70 -9.37
N GLU A 706 -39.55 7.81 -10.60
CA GLU A 706 -40.14 6.72 -11.34
C GLU A 706 -41.22 5.98 -10.53
N GLY A 707 -42.23 6.74 -10.05
CA GLY A 707 -43.36 6.20 -9.29
C GLY A 707 -43.03 5.67 -7.90
N ARG A 708 -41.82 5.97 -7.36
CA ARG A 708 -41.41 5.51 -6.04
C ARG A 708 -40.81 6.65 -5.25
N GLN A 709 -40.99 6.60 -3.95
CA GLN A 709 -40.32 7.49 -3.02
C GLN A 709 -39.68 6.72 -1.85
N GLY A 710 -38.65 7.28 -1.29
CA GLY A 710 -37.98 6.61 -0.19
C GLY A 710 -36.93 7.48 0.51
N ALA A 711 -36.55 7.04 1.71
CA ALA A 711 -35.47 7.62 2.50
C ALA A 711 -34.73 6.54 3.27
N SER A 712 -33.46 6.76 3.52
CA SER A 712 -32.68 5.88 4.39
C SER A 712 -31.74 6.67 5.28
N LEU A 713 -31.51 6.15 6.47
CA LEU A 713 -30.50 6.61 7.41
C LEU A 713 -29.73 5.41 7.91
N GLU A 714 -28.40 5.39 7.75
CA GLU A 714 -27.55 4.27 8.14
C GLU A 714 -26.33 4.78 8.91
N ILE A 715 -26.01 4.10 9.99
CA ILE A 715 -24.73 4.19 10.67
C ILE A 715 -23.99 2.88 10.42
N ALA A 716 -22.79 2.98 9.85
CA ALA A 716 -21.91 1.84 9.64
C ALA A 716 -20.65 2.03 10.49
N LYS A 717 -20.23 0.93 11.15
CA LYS A 717 -19.00 0.86 11.93
C LYS A 717 -18.14 -0.28 11.41
N ILE A 718 -16.92 0.03 11.00
CA ILE A 718 -15.91 -0.98 10.70
C ILE A 718 -15.07 -1.18 11.96
N ARG A 719 -14.91 -2.42 12.39
CA ARG A 719 -14.02 -2.81 13.48
C ARG A 719 -12.87 -3.61 12.89
N ARG A 720 -11.66 -3.07 12.98
CA ARG A 720 -10.42 -3.67 12.48
C ARG A 720 -9.25 -3.21 13.35
N LYS A 721 -8.22 -4.03 13.43
CA LYS A 721 -7.00 -3.72 14.20
C LYS A 721 -6.15 -2.71 13.45
N SER A 722 -5.96 -2.91 12.15
CA SER A 722 -5.19 -2.05 11.26
C SER A 722 -6.00 -1.68 10.00
N LEU A 723 -5.50 -0.73 9.21
CA LEU A 723 -6.13 -0.33 7.94
C LEU A 723 -6.25 -1.50 6.95
N TYR A 724 -5.31 -2.42 7.01
CA TYR A 724 -5.21 -3.61 6.13
C TYR A 724 -5.57 -4.91 6.84
N ASP A 725 -6.22 -4.83 8.02
CA ASP A 725 -6.62 -5.99 8.79
C ASP A 725 -7.54 -6.91 7.97
N PRO A 726 -7.15 -8.17 7.72
CA PRO A 726 -7.97 -9.13 7.00
C PRO A 726 -9.22 -9.57 7.78
N LEU A 727 -9.27 -9.33 9.10
CA LEU A 727 -10.38 -9.68 9.98
C LEU A 727 -11.34 -8.50 10.22
N ALA A 728 -11.48 -7.61 9.26
CA ALA A 728 -12.40 -6.48 9.41
C ALA A 728 -13.85 -6.94 9.56
N HIS A 729 -14.52 -6.41 10.58
CA HIS A 729 -15.95 -6.63 10.82
C HIS A 729 -16.72 -5.35 10.55
N VAL A 730 -17.85 -5.45 9.87
CA VAL A 730 -18.72 -4.30 9.59
C VAL A 730 -20.07 -4.50 10.24
N ILE A 731 -20.47 -3.56 11.08
CA ILE A 731 -21.81 -3.51 11.67
C ILE A 731 -22.55 -2.33 11.06
N ARG A 732 -23.77 -2.54 10.59
CA ARG A 732 -24.66 -1.54 10.02
C ARG A 732 -25.97 -1.51 10.78
N LEU A 733 -26.43 -0.33 11.15
CA LEU A 733 -27.73 -0.06 11.72
C LEU A 733 -28.43 0.96 10.83
N GLY A 734 -29.62 0.65 10.39
CA GLY A 734 -30.32 1.51 9.44
C GLY A 734 -31.83 1.59 9.65
N LEU A 735 -32.39 2.68 9.19
CA LEU A 735 -33.82 2.89 8.99
C LEU A 735 -34.05 3.10 7.50
N VAL A 736 -35.06 2.44 6.95
CA VAL A 736 -35.40 2.51 5.54
C VAL A 736 -36.90 2.75 5.41
N TYR A 737 -37.26 3.79 4.67
CA TYR A 737 -38.60 4.08 4.22
C TYR A 737 -38.67 3.88 2.71
N HIS A 738 -39.66 3.20 2.22
CA HIS A 738 -39.91 2.96 0.81
C HIS A 738 -41.40 2.86 0.52
N GLU A 739 -41.88 3.48 -0.56
CA GLU A 739 -43.25 3.46 -1.00
C GLU A 739 -43.34 3.46 -2.52
N LEU A 740 -44.24 2.64 -3.07
CA LEU A 740 -44.64 2.69 -4.46
C LEU A 740 -45.84 3.59 -4.60
N THR A 741 -45.73 4.68 -5.36
CA THR A 741 -46.76 5.69 -5.58
C THR A 741 -47.44 5.54 -6.93
N ASP A 742 -46.72 5.00 -7.96
CA ASP A 742 -47.26 4.77 -9.29
C ASP A 742 -46.74 3.44 -9.88
N GLU A 743 -47.67 2.52 -10.14
CA GLU A 743 -47.42 1.18 -10.61
C GLU A 743 -46.96 1.13 -12.10
N GLN A 744 -47.17 2.18 -12.88
CA GLN A 744 -46.78 2.22 -14.29
C GLN A 744 -45.24 2.11 -14.46
N TYR A 745 -44.47 2.49 -13.44
CA TYR A 745 -43.00 2.44 -13.47
C TYR A 745 -42.37 1.14 -13.02
N VAL A 746 -43.13 0.17 -12.58
CA VAL A 746 -42.61 -1.10 -12.10
C VAL A 746 -42.97 -2.25 -13.03
N TYR A 747 -42.12 -3.25 -13.07
CA TYR A 747 -42.42 -4.47 -13.82
C TYR A 747 -43.59 -5.21 -13.15
N PRO A 748 -44.58 -5.72 -13.91
CA PRO A 748 -45.75 -6.36 -13.33
C PRO A 748 -45.35 -7.42 -12.30
N PHE A 749 -46.08 -7.46 -11.18
CA PHE A 749 -45.92 -8.43 -10.09
C PHE A 749 -44.60 -8.41 -9.34
N THR A 750 -43.75 -7.38 -9.53
CA THR A 750 -42.52 -7.24 -8.78
C THR A 750 -42.67 -6.32 -7.54
N TYR A 751 -43.79 -5.62 -7.43
CA TYR A 751 -44.11 -4.73 -6.31
C TYR A 751 -45.56 -4.83 -5.89
N GLU A 752 -45.80 -4.72 -4.60
CA GLU A 752 -47.10 -4.44 -3.99
C GLU A 752 -47.11 -2.99 -3.50
N LYS A 753 -48.24 -2.29 -3.81
CA LYS A 753 -48.42 -0.89 -3.42
C LYS A 753 -48.58 -0.78 -1.92
N GLY A 754 -47.89 0.18 -1.33
CA GLY A 754 -47.96 0.46 0.10
C GLY A 754 -46.65 1.02 0.61
N LEU A 755 -46.73 1.53 1.84
CA LEU A 755 -45.64 2.12 2.57
C LEU A 755 -44.91 1.02 3.37
N ASN A 756 -43.58 0.94 3.23
CA ASN A 756 -42.74 0.03 3.98
C ASN A 756 -41.71 0.84 4.77
N PHE A 757 -41.86 0.90 6.10
CA PHE A 757 -40.90 1.51 7.01
C PHE A 757 -40.31 0.43 7.89
N LYS A 758 -38.97 0.27 7.83
CA LYS A 758 -38.27 -0.84 8.50
C LYS A 758 -36.95 -0.45 9.13
N GLY A 759 -36.60 -1.16 10.20
CA GLY A 759 -35.28 -1.18 10.78
C GLY A 759 -34.44 -2.29 10.12
N ARG A 760 -33.14 -2.05 9.96
CA ARG A 760 -32.17 -2.98 9.41
C ARG A 760 -30.96 -3.12 10.33
N ILE A 761 -30.53 -4.36 10.57
CA ILE A 761 -29.24 -4.69 11.17
C ILE A 761 -28.46 -5.56 10.21
N GLY A 762 -27.23 -5.18 9.92
CA GLY A 762 -26.31 -5.94 9.06
C GLY A 762 -25.00 -6.18 9.78
N VAL A 763 -24.47 -7.40 9.68
CA VAL A 763 -23.14 -7.76 10.18
C VAL A 763 -22.40 -8.48 9.06
N SER A 764 -21.23 -7.97 8.71
CA SER A 764 -20.30 -8.63 7.77
C SER A 764 -19.04 -8.99 8.52
N ILE A 765 -18.58 -10.24 8.38
CA ILE A 765 -17.35 -10.75 8.97
C ILE A 765 -16.54 -11.36 7.83
N ALA A 766 -15.34 -10.86 7.60
CA ALA A 766 -14.48 -11.26 6.48
C ALA A 766 -13.14 -11.85 6.98
N PRO A 767 -13.13 -13.05 7.60
CA PRO A 767 -11.90 -13.69 8.01
C PRO A 767 -11.10 -14.17 6.80
N LYS A 768 -9.79 -14.00 6.87
CA LYS A 768 -8.83 -14.47 5.88
C LYS A 768 -7.85 -15.43 6.54
N THR A 769 -7.66 -16.58 5.91
CA THR A 769 -6.64 -17.56 6.28
C THR A 769 -5.63 -17.70 5.14
N ASP A 770 -4.57 -18.46 5.36
CA ASP A 770 -3.56 -18.73 4.33
C ASP A 770 -4.13 -19.48 3.11
N VAL A 771 -5.25 -20.16 3.27
CA VAL A 771 -5.87 -21.02 2.24
C VAL A 771 -7.12 -20.39 1.64
N PHE A 772 -7.95 -19.75 2.48
CA PHE A 772 -9.23 -19.20 2.08
C PHE A 772 -9.44 -17.77 2.59
N GLU A 773 -10.03 -16.94 1.74
CA GLU A 773 -10.73 -15.72 2.12
C GLU A 773 -12.20 -16.06 2.28
N SER A 774 -12.84 -15.67 3.35
CA SER A 774 -14.25 -15.90 3.59
C SER A 774 -14.99 -14.61 3.89
N ASN A 775 -16.26 -14.54 3.56
CA ASN A 775 -17.15 -13.46 3.93
C ASN A 775 -18.48 -14.01 4.43
N LEU A 776 -18.81 -13.75 5.68
CA LEU A 776 -20.09 -14.08 6.28
C LEU A 776 -20.92 -12.81 6.42
N ASP A 777 -22.02 -12.71 5.70
CA ASP A 777 -22.98 -11.62 5.79
C ASP A 777 -24.26 -12.10 6.47
N LEU A 778 -24.65 -11.39 7.52
CA LEU A 778 -25.92 -11.57 8.23
C LEU A 778 -26.75 -10.30 8.07
N SER A 779 -28.01 -10.42 7.71
CA SER A 779 -28.93 -9.27 7.63
C SER A 779 -30.27 -9.62 8.27
N LEU A 780 -30.74 -8.71 9.12
CA LEU A 780 -32.06 -8.76 9.72
C LEU A 780 -32.77 -7.45 9.40
N GLU A 781 -33.95 -7.55 8.86
CA GLU A 781 -34.84 -6.41 8.62
C GLU A 781 -36.21 -6.68 9.25
N ARG A 782 -36.82 -5.67 9.86
CA ARG A 782 -38.15 -5.74 10.42
C ARG A 782 -38.91 -4.44 10.19
N THR A 783 -40.19 -4.58 9.82
CA THR A 783 -41.09 -3.43 9.71
C THR A 783 -41.38 -2.80 11.06
N MET A 784 -41.58 -1.50 11.03
CA MET A 784 -41.85 -0.65 12.20
C MET A 784 -43.27 -0.09 12.09
N TRP A 785 -43.73 0.62 13.15
CA TRP A 785 -45.02 1.25 13.15
C TRP A 785 -45.24 2.21 11.96
N GLY A 786 -46.46 2.20 11.42
CA GLY A 786 -46.86 3.01 10.27
C GLY A 786 -46.53 2.39 8.92
N SER A 787 -46.03 1.14 8.89
CA SER A 787 -45.92 0.34 7.67
C SER A 787 -47.25 -0.33 7.31
N ASP A 788 -47.57 -0.40 6.01
CA ASP A 788 -48.70 -1.16 5.51
C ASP A 788 -48.47 -2.68 5.48
N PHE A 789 -47.21 -3.08 5.67
CA PHE A 789 -46.79 -4.48 5.65
C PHE A 789 -46.22 -4.89 7.02
N ASP A 790 -46.36 -6.15 7.37
CA ASP A 790 -45.67 -6.78 8.49
C ASP A 790 -44.62 -7.76 7.97
N THR A 791 -43.37 -7.30 7.94
CA THR A 791 -42.27 -8.04 7.34
C THR A 791 -41.16 -8.23 8.34
N GLU A 792 -40.70 -9.48 8.46
CA GLU A 792 -39.42 -9.82 9.08
C GLU A 792 -38.61 -10.63 8.06
N LYS A 793 -37.40 -10.21 7.80
CA LYS A 793 -36.53 -10.80 6.77
C LYS A 793 -35.13 -11.10 7.35
N LEU A 794 -34.73 -12.35 7.24
CA LEU A 794 -33.39 -12.83 7.63
C LEU A 794 -32.65 -13.32 6.39
N GLY A 795 -31.46 -12.82 6.17
CA GLY A 795 -30.54 -13.28 5.13
C GLY A 795 -29.21 -13.71 5.73
N VAL A 796 -28.69 -14.85 5.33
CA VAL A 796 -27.37 -15.38 5.70
C VAL A 796 -26.64 -15.76 4.42
N SER A 797 -25.44 -15.23 4.21
CA SER A 797 -24.58 -15.56 3.07
C SER A 797 -23.17 -15.85 3.55
N LEU A 798 -22.63 -17.02 3.19
CA LEU A 798 -21.23 -17.38 3.41
C LEU A 798 -20.55 -17.58 2.05
N ALA A 799 -19.59 -16.73 1.72
CA ALA A 799 -18.75 -16.85 0.54
C ALA A 799 -17.34 -17.30 0.92
N LEU A 800 -16.76 -18.20 0.14
CA LEU A 800 -15.40 -18.71 0.29
C LEU A 800 -14.65 -18.54 -1.03
N ALA A 801 -13.47 -17.96 -0.98
CA ALA A 801 -12.56 -17.78 -2.11
C ALA A 801 -11.16 -18.31 -1.78
N PRO A 802 -10.41 -18.86 -2.73
CA PRO A 802 -9.04 -19.29 -2.47
C PRO A 802 -8.11 -18.08 -2.27
N ALA A 803 -7.36 -18.06 -1.19
CA ALA A 803 -6.30 -17.08 -0.94
C ALA A 803 -5.04 -17.35 -1.79
N ILE A 804 -4.95 -18.55 -2.40
CA ILE A 804 -3.77 -19.02 -3.14
C ILE A 804 -3.70 -18.36 -4.53
N ARG A 805 -2.49 -17.97 -4.95
CA ARG A 805 -2.27 -17.30 -6.26
C ARG A 805 -2.45 -18.23 -7.45
N ALA A 806 -2.80 -17.65 -8.61
CA ALA A 806 -3.10 -18.35 -9.86
C ALA A 806 -1.92 -19.16 -10.47
N ASP A 807 -0.68 -18.85 -10.09
CA ASP A 807 0.49 -19.60 -10.53
C ASP A 807 0.67 -20.93 -9.77
N VAL A 808 0.02 -21.07 -8.61
CA VAL A 808 0.00 -22.29 -7.81
C VAL A 808 -1.27 -23.11 -8.06
N LEU A 809 -2.40 -22.44 -8.22
CA LEU A 809 -3.69 -23.06 -8.50
C LEU A 809 -4.25 -22.52 -9.82
N PRO A 810 -4.04 -23.24 -10.95
CA PRO A 810 -4.48 -22.77 -12.27
C PRO A 810 -5.99 -22.66 -12.41
N VAL A 811 -6.77 -23.44 -11.66
CA VAL A 811 -8.21 -23.36 -11.55
C VAL A 811 -8.58 -22.95 -10.13
N LYS A 812 -9.34 -21.85 -9.98
CA LYS A 812 -9.71 -21.34 -8.67
C LYS A 812 -11.18 -21.62 -8.38
N PRO A 813 -11.49 -22.41 -7.34
CA PRO A 813 -12.86 -22.62 -6.89
C PRO A 813 -13.32 -21.48 -6.00
N TYR A 814 -14.51 -20.96 -6.26
CA TYR A 814 -15.27 -20.06 -5.40
C TYR A 814 -16.56 -20.74 -5.00
N LEU A 815 -16.97 -20.60 -3.76
CA LEU A 815 -18.15 -21.26 -3.20
C LEU A 815 -18.95 -20.26 -2.38
N ARG A 816 -20.28 -20.25 -2.57
CA ARG A 816 -21.18 -19.45 -1.75
C ARG A 816 -22.34 -20.31 -1.28
N PHE A 817 -22.76 -20.14 -0.05
CA PHE A 817 -24.00 -20.63 0.53
C PHE A 817 -24.88 -19.45 0.89
N PHE A 818 -26.18 -19.58 0.62
CA PHE A 818 -27.17 -18.58 0.95
C PHE A 818 -28.40 -19.23 1.60
N LEU A 819 -28.91 -18.60 2.66
CA LEU A 819 -30.16 -18.92 3.30
C LEU A 819 -30.97 -17.65 3.48
N GLY A 820 -32.17 -17.63 2.92
CA GLY A 820 -33.13 -16.53 3.05
C GLY A 820 -34.42 -16.96 3.68
N ARG A 821 -34.94 -16.20 4.65
CA ARG A 821 -36.27 -16.40 5.24
C ARG A 821 -36.97 -15.07 5.45
N ALA A 822 -38.15 -14.92 4.85
CA ALA A 822 -39.07 -13.82 5.05
C ALA A 822 -40.36 -14.31 5.73
N MET A 823 -41.06 -13.49 6.49
CA MET A 823 -42.32 -13.82 7.15
C MET A 823 -43.44 -14.02 6.13
N VAL A 824 -44.51 -14.66 6.55
CA VAL A 824 -45.62 -15.12 5.68
C VAL A 824 -46.25 -13.99 4.86
N ASP A 825 -46.34 -12.78 5.42
CA ASP A 825 -47.02 -11.65 4.77
C ASP A 825 -46.08 -10.67 4.09
N ALA A 826 -44.81 -11.11 3.82
CA ALA A 826 -43.85 -10.31 3.12
C ALA A 826 -44.32 -9.94 1.70
N PRO A 827 -44.39 -8.65 1.32
CA PRO A 827 -44.72 -8.24 -0.03
C PRO A 827 -43.63 -8.71 -1.02
N VAL A 828 -44.00 -8.81 -2.33
CA VAL A 828 -43.12 -9.40 -3.34
C VAL A 828 -41.73 -8.77 -3.38
N GLN A 829 -41.60 -7.46 -3.23
CA GLN A 829 -40.33 -6.73 -3.22
C GLN A 829 -39.43 -7.07 -2.02
N GLU A 830 -39.97 -7.66 -0.97
CA GLU A 830 -39.23 -8.09 0.23
C GLU A 830 -38.90 -9.59 0.23
N ARG A 831 -39.41 -10.37 -0.72
CA ARG A 831 -39.08 -11.78 -0.87
C ARG A 831 -37.71 -11.95 -1.52
N PHE A 832 -37.18 -13.16 -1.45
CA PHE A 832 -35.89 -13.50 -2.03
C PHE A 832 -36.06 -13.95 -3.49
N GLN A 833 -35.26 -13.39 -4.38
CA GLN A 833 -35.27 -13.75 -5.78
C GLN A 833 -34.49 -15.04 -6.02
N LEU A 834 -35.03 -15.90 -6.91
CA LEU A 834 -34.39 -17.16 -7.26
C LEU A 834 -33.11 -16.92 -8.10
N ALA A 835 -33.19 -16.06 -9.10
CA ALA A 835 -32.13 -15.89 -10.11
C ALA A 835 -31.04 -14.86 -9.74
N GLY A 836 -31.23 -14.04 -8.73
CA GLY A 836 -30.27 -12.99 -8.40
C GLY A 836 -30.75 -12.07 -7.29
N ALA A 837 -30.29 -10.82 -7.30
CA ALA A 837 -30.65 -9.84 -6.26
C ALA A 837 -32.14 -9.49 -6.27
N GLY A 838 -32.68 -9.22 -5.08
CA GLY A 838 -34.05 -8.75 -4.89
C GLY A 838 -34.33 -7.45 -5.63
N THR A 839 -35.62 -7.19 -5.90
CA THR A 839 -36.11 -6.04 -6.66
C THR A 839 -35.56 -4.71 -6.17
N LEU A 840 -35.57 -4.47 -4.84
CA LEU A 840 -35.04 -3.24 -4.24
C LEU A 840 -33.53 -3.06 -4.49
N ALA A 841 -32.75 -4.13 -4.57
CA ALA A 841 -31.34 -4.06 -4.87
C ALA A 841 -31.10 -3.73 -6.36
N LYS A 842 -31.91 -4.28 -7.26
CA LYS A 842 -31.86 -3.98 -8.70
C LYS A 842 -32.14 -2.50 -9.00
N GLU A 843 -32.97 -1.85 -8.23
CA GLU A 843 -33.30 -0.42 -8.38
C GLU A 843 -32.10 0.52 -8.28
N ASN A 844 -31.01 0.10 -7.62
CA ASN A 844 -29.80 0.89 -7.55
C ASN A 844 -29.08 1.00 -8.89
N TYR A 845 -29.45 0.16 -9.86
CA TYR A 845 -28.87 0.19 -11.19
C TYR A 845 -29.68 1.10 -12.13
N PHE A 846 -28.98 1.96 -12.81
CA PHE A 846 -29.51 3.03 -13.65
C PHE A 846 -30.57 2.58 -14.66
N TRP A 847 -30.33 1.46 -15.37
CA TRP A 847 -31.22 0.96 -16.44
C TRP A 847 -32.24 -0.09 -16.00
N LEU A 848 -32.31 -0.41 -14.72
CA LEU A 848 -33.29 -1.35 -14.17
C LEU A 848 -34.34 -0.68 -13.28
N ARG A 849 -34.40 0.65 -13.27
CA ARG A 849 -35.26 1.38 -12.33
C ARG A 849 -36.71 1.47 -12.75
N SER A 850 -37.00 1.31 -14.02
CA SER A 850 -38.36 1.39 -14.56
C SER A 850 -38.57 0.47 -15.75
N VAL A 851 -39.84 0.15 -16.02
CA VAL A 851 -40.28 -0.62 -17.19
C VAL A 851 -39.83 0.09 -18.48
N GLY A 852 -39.38 -0.67 -19.48
CA GLY A 852 -38.91 -0.17 -20.75
C GLY A 852 -37.53 0.46 -20.76
N ALA A 853 -36.88 0.56 -19.65
CA ALA A 853 -35.44 0.88 -19.61
C ALA A 853 -34.59 -0.21 -20.28
N TRP A 854 -35.16 -1.41 -20.40
CA TRP A 854 -34.68 -2.58 -21.13
C TRP A 854 -35.87 -3.22 -21.83
N PRO A 855 -35.74 -3.81 -23.04
CA PRO A 855 -36.88 -4.47 -23.71
C PRO A 855 -37.56 -5.48 -22.80
N LYS A 856 -38.88 -5.47 -22.73
CA LYS A 856 -39.69 -6.31 -21.82
C LYS A 856 -39.29 -7.77 -21.87
N ASP A 857 -39.03 -8.28 -23.09
CA ASP A 857 -38.67 -9.68 -23.35
C ASP A 857 -37.27 -10.04 -22.78
N TYR A 858 -36.45 -9.06 -22.45
CA TYR A 858 -35.07 -9.25 -21.95
C TYR A 858 -34.83 -8.69 -20.54
N TYR A 859 -35.88 -8.21 -19.86
CA TYR A 859 -35.74 -7.69 -18.52
C TYR A 859 -35.12 -8.72 -17.55
N GLY A 860 -35.54 -9.97 -17.62
CA GLY A 860 -35.01 -11.07 -16.84
C GLY A 860 -33.54 -11.41 -17.15
N ASN A 861 -33.09 -11.15 -18.40
CA ASN A 861 -31.71 -11.41 -18.82
C ASN A 861 -30.73 -10.44 -18.21
N PHE A 862 -31.18 -9.37 -17.53
CA PHE A 862 -30.30 -8.46 -16.81
C PHE A 862 -30.06 -8.98 -15.41
N HIS A 863 -28.84 -9.51 -15.18
CA HIS A 863 -28.48 -10.16 -13.96
C HIS A 863 -27.76 -9.21 -12.98
N VAL A 864 -28.24 -9.19 -11.74
CA VAL A 864 -27.57 -8.57 -10.59
C VAL A 864 -27.37 -9.68 -9.56
N PRO A 865 -26.15 -10.05 -9.19
CA PRO A 865 -25.91 -11.12 -8.23
C PRO A 865 -26.52 -10.79 -6.86
N GLY A 866 -27.05 -11.79 -6.19
CA GLY A 866 -27.63 -11.66 -4.84
C GLY A 866 -28.56 -12.83 -4.52
N ASP A 867 -29.23 -12.80 -3.40
CA ASP A 867 -30.18 -13.80 -2.90
C ASP A 867 -29.76 -15.25 -3.25
N ALA A 868 -30.62 -16.06 -3.88
CA ALA A 868 -30.30 -17.46 -4.25
C ALA A 868 -29.34 -17.59 -5.44
N ASN A 869 -29.38 -16.65 -6.39
CA ASN A 869 -28.45 -16.55 -7.52
C ASN A 869 -28.38 -17.82 -8.41
N LEU A 870 -29.52 -18.48 -8.67
CA LEU A 870 -29.62 -19.53 -9.67
C LEU A 870 -29.77 -18.86 -11.06
N ARG A 871 -28.65 -18.62 -11.74
CA ARG A 871 -28.51 -17.71 -12.91
C ARG A 871 -29.38 -18.12 -14.09
N GLY A 872 -29.62 -19.43 -14.26
CA GLY A 872 -30.43 -19.97 -15.33
C GLY A 872 -31.91 -19.67 -15.19
N TYR A 873 -32.40 -19.39 -13.99
CA TYR A 873 -33.78 -19.06 -13.70
C TYR A 873 -34.03 -17.56 -13.69
N TYR A 874 -33.57 -16.87 -14.72
CA TYR A 874 -33.43 -15.41 -14.82
C TYR A 874 -34.73 -14.61 -14.94
N ASP A 875 -35.88 -15.24 -14.91
CA ASP A 875 -37.16 -14.53 -14.85
C ASP A 875 -37.30 -13.80 -13.49
N GLY A 876 -37.43 -12.48 -13.52
CA GLY A 876 -37.52 -11.63 -12.34
C GLY A 876 -38.82 -11.78 -11.53
N THR A 877 -39.74 -12.70 -11.90
CA THR A 877 -41.00 -12.94 -11.22
C THR A 877 -40.96 -14.05 -10.17
N PHE A 878 -39.83 -14.75 -10.03
CA PHE A 878 -39.63 -15.81 -9.04
C PHE A 878 -39.17 -15.28 -7.68
N ALA A 879 -40.10 -14.88 -6.83
CA ALA A 879 -39.82 -14.29 -5.51
C ALA A 879 -40.43 -15.17 -4.39
N PHE A 880 -39.59 -15.81 -3.62
CA PHE A 880 -39.95 -16.75 -2.57
C PHE A 880 -39.66 -16.25 -1.15
N LYS A 881 -40.44 -16.73 -0.18
CA LYS A 881 -40.27 -16.37 1.23
C LYS A 881 -39.14 -17.15 1.89
N GLN A 882 -38.87 -18.38 1.43
CA GLN A 882 -37.80 -19.20 2.00
C GLN A 882 -37.02 -19.90 0.89
N VAL A 883 -35.71 -19.62 0.85
CA VAL A 883 -34.81 -20.19 -0.16
C VAL A 883 -33.49 -20.61 0.46
N PHE A 884 -32.96 -21.73 -0.02
CA PHE A 884 -31.57 -22.14 0.20
C PHE A 884 -30.87 -22.25 -1.14
N ALA A 885 -29.64 -21.81 -1.25
CA ALA A 885 -28.84 -21.95 -2.47
C ALA A 885 -27.36 -22.14 -2.19
N SER A 886 -26.68 -22.76 -3.13
CA SER A 886 -25.22 -22.81 -3.21
C SER A 886 -24.81 -22.49 -4.65
N ASN A 887 -23.76 -21.68 -4.74
CA ASN A 887 -23.18 -21.24 -6.01
C ASN A 887 -21.71 -21.66 -6.01
N VAL A 888 -21.26 -22.30 -7.07
CA VAL A 888 -19.86 -22.69 -7.27
C VAL A 888 -19.37 -22.08 -8.57
N GLU A 889 -18.22 -21.41 -8.54
CA GLU A 889 -17.51 -20.95 -9.71
C GLU A 889 -16.12 -21.58 -9.77
N LEU A 890 -15.74 -22.08 -10.93
CA LEU A 890 -14.41 -22.57 -11.25
C LEU A 890 -13.76 -21.60 -12.24
N GLU A 891 -12.95 -20.67 -11.73
CA GLU A 891 -12.22 -19.73 -12.58
C GLU A 891 -11.12 -20.46 -13.35
N LEU A 892 -11.15 -20.32 -14.67
CA LEU A 892 -10.23 -20.95 -15.62
C LEU A 892 -9.17 -19.94 -16.08
N PRO A 893 -7.97 -20.42 -16.53
CA PRO A 893 -7.00 -19.56 -17.21
C PRO A 893 -7.66 -18.90 -18.44
N PHE A 894 -7.55 -17.58 -18.55
CA PHE A 894 -8.15 -16.87 -19.69
C PHE A 894 -7.34 -17.13 -20.97
N PRO A 895 -7.95 -17.63 -22.06
CA PRO A 895 -7.23 -18.21 -23.19
C PRO A 895 -6.53 -17.18 -24.11
N LEU A 896 -6.90 -15.89 -24.04
CA LEU A 896 -6.36 -14.87 -24.94
C LEU A 896 -5.08 -14.22 -24.39
N PRO A 897 -3.98 -14.21 -25.17
CA PRO A 897 -2.75 -13.52 -24.78
C PRO A 897 -2.96 -12.01 -24.87
N VAL A 898 -2.99 -11.34 -23.75
CA VAL A 898 -2.95 -9.86 -23.68
C VAL A 898 -1.81 -9.41 -22.78
N SER A 899 -1.33 -8.19 -22.98
CA SER A 899 -0.26 -7.66 -22.14
C SER A 899 -0.68 -7.68 -20.67
N ARG A 900 0.26 -7.94 -19.76
CA ARG A 900 -0.01 -7.97 -18.30
C ARG A 900 -0.64 -6.68 -17.79
N LYS A 901 -0.32 -5.52 -18.38
CA LYS A 901 -0.93 -4.22 -18.03
C LYS A 901 -2.41 -4.18 -18.41
N LEU A 902 -2.74 -4.62 -19.62
CA LEU A 902 -4.13 -4.66 -20.10
C LEU A 902 -4.93 -5.73 -19.36
N ALA A 903 -4.33 -6.89 -19.07
CA ALA A 903 -4.96 -7.95 -18.28
C ALA A 903 -5.40 -7.47 -16.90
N ARG A 904 -4.53 -6.69 -16.20
CA ARG A 904 -4.87 -6.10 -14.90
C ARG A 904 -5.91 -4.98 -15.01
N ALA A 905 -5.85 -4.17 -16.08
CA ALA A 905 -6.78 -3.07 -16.25
C ALA A 905 -8.20 -3.56 -16.58
N LEU A 906 -8.32 -4.69 -17.28
CA LEU A 906 -9.61 -5.28 -17.66
C LEU A 906 -10.19 -6.21 -16.60
N ASP A 907 -9.40 -6.63 -15.60
CA ASP A 907 -9.83 -7.53 -14.52
C ASP A 907 -10.72 -8.68 -15.06
N ARG A 908 -10.21 -9.42 -16.04
CA ARG A 908 -10.94 -10.40 -16.83
C ARG A 908 -10.98 -11.77 -16.17
N ARG A 909 -12.14 -12.43 -16.24
CA ARG A 909 -12.33 -13.80 -15.76
C ARG A 909 -13.08 -14.63 -16.80
N LEU A 910 -12.73 -15.92 -16.91
CA LEU A 910 -13.50 -16.97 -17.55
C LEU A 910 -13.78 -18.03 -16.49
N TYR A 911 -15.00 -18.45 -16.32
CA TYR A 911 -15.36 -19.42 -15.30
C TYR A 911 -16.48 -20.35 -15.74
N LEU A 912 -16.47 -21.56 -15.20
CA LEU A 912 -17.63 -22.45 -15.19
C LEU A 912 -18.40 -22.20 -13.90
N PHE A 913 -19.74 -22.28 -13.97
CA PHE A 913 -20.55 -22.17 -12.77
C PHE A 913 -21.53 -23.34 -12.63
N PHE A 914 -21.82 -23.65 -11.37
CA PHE A 914 -22.81 -24.63 -10.93
C PHE A 914 -23.61 -24.00 -9.81
N ASP A 915 -24.88 -23.70 -10.07
CA ASP A 915 -25.80 -23.16 -9.08
C ASP A 915 -26.85 -24.23 -8.77
N TRP A 916 -27.15 -24.38 -7.49
CA TRP A 916 -28.20 -25.28 -7.04
C TRP A 916 -28.89 -24.73 -5.81
N GLY A 917 -30.16 -24.94 -5.69
CA GLY A 917 -30.96 -24.42 -4.60
C GLY A 917 -32.31 -25.08 -4.46
N LYS A 918 -32.98 -24.77 -3.37
CA LYS A 918 -34.31 -25.26 -3.07
C LYS A 918 -35.19 -24.15 -2.54
N VAL A 919 -36.40 -24.08 -3.07
CA VAL A 919 -37.48 -23.29 -2.49
C VAL A 919 -38.06 -24.10 -1.31
N MET A 920 -38.17 -23.43 -0.14
CA MET A 920 -38.64 -24.08 1.10
C MET A 920 -39.97 -23.48 1.58
N ASP A 921 -40.71 -22.79 0.70
CA ASP A 921 -41.99 -22.19 1.01
C ASP A 921 -43.05 -23.26 1.21
N ALA A 922 -43.96 -23.06 2.17
CA ALA A 922 -45.11 -23.94 2.35
C ALA A 922 -46.11 -23.87 1.18
N ARG A 923 -46.08 -22.79 0.42
CA ARG A 923 -46.90 -22.56 -0.78
C ARG A 923 -46.01 -21.93 -1.87
N PRO A 924 -45.18 -22.73 -2.52
CA PRO A 924 -44.21 -22.22 -3.48
C PRO A 924 -44.84 -21.49 -4.66
N LEU A 925 -46.05 -21.88 -5.13
CA LEU A 925 -46.73 -21.19 -6.25
C LEU A 925 -47.10 -19.74 -5.93
N GLU A 926 -47.21 -19.34 -4.65
CA GLU A 926 -47.43 -17.94 -4.29
C GLU A 926 -46.21 -17.06 -4.61
N GLY A 927 -45.02 -17.63 -4.81
CA GLY A 927 -43.82 -16.97 -5.27
C GLY A 927 -43.79 -16.64 -6.75
N LEU A 928 -44.74 -17.17 -7.52
CA LEU A 928 -44.88 -16.93 -8.95
C LEU A 928 -45.86 -15.80 -9.22
N ALA A 929 -45.70 -15.16 -10.37
CA ALA A 929 -46.69 -14.23 -10.88
C ALA A 929 -48.05 -14.90 -11.02
N PRO A 930 -49.21 -14.20 -10.75
CA PRO A 930 -50.56 -14.82 -10.77
C PRO A 930 -50.90 -15.54 -12.06
N TRP A 931 -50.45 -15.03 -13.21
CA TRP A 931 -50.69 -15.64 -14.52
C TRP A 931 -49.87 -16.92 -14.76
N MET A 932 -48.77 -17.13 -14.00
CA MET A 932 -47.96 -18.35 -14.08
C MET A 932 -48.49 -19.47 -13.17
N ARG A 933 -49.19 -19.15 -12.09
CA ARG A 933 -49.55 -20.10 -11.02
C ARG A 933 -50.35 -21.34 -11.50
N GLY A 934 -51.13 -21.18 -12.54
CA GLY A 934 -51.92 -22.30 -13.14
C GLY A 934 -51.11 -23.17 -14.11
N SER A 935 -49.89 -22.76 -14.44
CA SER A 935 -49.04 -23.45 -15.43
C SER A 935 -48.02 -24.43 -14.79
N PHE A 936 -47.86 -24.41 -13.47
CA PHE A 936 -46.89 -25.24 -12.76
C PHE A 936 -47.53 -26.07 -11.65
N ASP A 937 -47.05 -27.29 -11.46
CA ASP A 937 -47.36 -28.12 -10.31
C ASP A 937 -46.44 -27.71 -9.12
N GLU A 938 -47.00 -27.72 -7.89
CA GLU A 938 -46.22 -27.46 -6.68
C GLU A 938 -45.03 -28.42 -6.52
N ASN A 939 -45.16 -29.64 -6.99
CA ASN A 939 -44.12 -30.66 -6.99
C ASN A 939 -42.82 -30.23 -7.72
N TYR A 940 -42.86 -29.27 -8.64
CA TYR A 940 -41.65 -28.72 -9.28
C TYR A 940 -40.65 -28.13 -8.27
N PHE A 941 -41.13 -27.61 -7.13
CA PHE A 941 -40.33 -27.00 -6.09
C PHE A 941 -39.97 -27.97 -4.98
N ASP A 942 -40.48 -29.19 -4.97
CA ASP A 942 -40.05 -30.23 -4.05
C ASP A 942 -38.67 -30.79 -4.39
N GLU A 943 -38.24 -30.63 -5.62
CA GLU A 943 -36.93 -31.03 -6.11
C GLU A 943 -35.90 -29.89 -5.98
N MET A 944 -34.63 -30.27 -6.08
CA MET A 944 -33.53 -29.30 -6.16
C MET A 944 -33.49 -28.67 -7.55
N LEU A 945 -33.53 -27.36 -7.61
CA LEU A 945 -33.30 -26.61 -8.83
C LEU A 945 -31.81 -26.53 -9.09
N LEU A 946 -31.37 -26.79 -10.30
CA LEU A 946 -29.95 -26.79 -10.69
C LEU A 946 -29.79 -26.12 -12.05
N ASP A 947 -28.76 -25.28 -12.14
CA ASP A 947 -28.27 -24.76 -13.41
C ASP A 947 -26.74 -24.79 -13.48
N THR A 948 -26.22 -24.84 -14.71
CA THR A 948 -24.78 -24.78 -14.95
C THR A 948 -24.47 -24.13 -16.29
N GLY A 949 -23.34 -23.51 -16.40
CA GLY A 949 -22.97 -22.80 -17.59
C GLY A 949 -21.56 -22.20 -17.56
N VAL A 950 -21.35 -21.23 -18.44
CA VAL A 950 -20.06 -20.52 -18.61
C VAL A 950 -20.27 -19.03 -18.40
N GLY A 951 -19.36 -18.39 -17.70
CA GLY A 951 -19.36 -16.96 -17.50
C GLY A 951 -18.05 -16.30 -17.96
N VAL A 952 -18.19 -15.12 -18.53
CA VAL A 952 -17.07 -14.25 -18.90
C VAL A 952 -17.28 -12.88 -18.26
N SER A 953 -16.26 -12.37 -17.58
CA SER A 953 -16.32 -11.00 -17.09
C SER A 953 -15.12 -10.19 -17.52
N LEU A 954 -15.41 -8.92 -17.84
CA LEU A 954 -14.42 -7.90 -18.22
C LEU A 954 -14.69 -6.66 -17.39
N TRP A 955 -13.78 -6.33 -16.48
CA TRP A 955 -13.93 -5.24 -15.53
C TRP A 955 -15.19 -5.44 -14.66
N LYS A 956 -16.23 -4.61 -14.83
CA LYS A 956 -17.51 -4.75 -14.12
C LYS A 956 -18.63 -5.37 -14.97
N LEU A 957 -18.37 -5.64 -16.24
CA LEU A 957 -19.35 -6.26 -17.12
C LEU A 957 -19.21 -7.77 -17.06
N THR A 958 -20.33 -8.46 -16.92
CA THR A 958 -20.39 -9.92 -16.88
C THR A 958 -21.40 -10.41 -17.91
N ALA A 959 -21.04 -11.43 -18.68
CA ALA A 959 -21.95 -12.19 -19.54
C ALA A 959 -21.90 -13.64 -19.08
N GLU A 960 -23.07 -14.21 -18.80
CA GLU A 960 -23.19 -15.58 -18.33
C GLU A 960 -24.11 -16.33 -19.26
N PHE A 961 -23.81 -17.60 -19.54
CA PHE A 961 -24.50 -18.48 -20.44
C PHE A 961 -24.91 -19.72 -19.68
N PRO A 962 -26.11 -19.72 -19.03
CA PRO A 962 -26.69 -20.91 -18.41
C PRO A 962 -27.10 -21.93 -19.51
N LEU A 963 -26.31 -22.97 -19.66
CA LEU A 963 -26.50 -23.97 -20.73
C LEU A 963 -27.41 -25.12 -20.33
N TYR A 964 -27.54 -25.43 -19.04
CA TYR A 964 -28.36 -26.51 -18.52
C TYR A 964 -29.29 -26.01 -17.41
N LEU A 965 -30.53 -26.44 -17.43
CA LEU A 965 -31.50 -26.28 -16.34
C LEU A 965 -32.16 -27.62 -16.00
N SER A 966 -32.30 -27.91 -14.70
CA SER A 966 -33.05 -29.11 -14.28
C SER A 966 -34.54 -29.00 -14.59
N HIS A 967 -35.11 -27.79 -14.53
CA HIS A 967 -36.53 -27.48 -14.72
C HIS A 967 -36.71 -26.32 -15.72
N PRO A 968 -36.50 -26.56 -17.03
CA PRO A 968 -36.55 -25.50 -18.04
C PRO A 968 -37.94 -24.90 -18.21
N ALA A 969 -38.99 -25.64 -17.88
CA ALA A 969 -40.37 -25.17 -17.94
C ALA A 969 -40.63 -23.91 -17.10
N LEU A 970 -39.88 -23.72 -16.02
CA LEU A 970 -39.92 -22.51 -15.17
C LEU A 970 -39.54 -21.22 -15.93
N VAL A 971 -38.79 -21.33 -17.01
CA VAL A 971 -38.40 -20.18 -17.87
C VAL A 971 -39.09 -20.29 -19.25
N GLY A 972 -40.18 -21.04 -19.34
CA GLY A 972 -40.95 -21.18 -20.57
C GLY A 972 -40.28 -21.99 -21.69
N GLN A 973 -39.42 -22.93 -21.34
CA GLN A 973 -38.63 -23.75 -22.27
C GLN A 973 -38.85 -25.25 -21.97
N ASP A 974 -38.72 -26.07 -23.00
CA ASP A 974 -38.93 -27.52 -22.88
C ASP A 974 -37.61 -28.29 -22.69
N GLU A 975 -36.51 -27.76 -23.21
CA GLU A 975 -35.25 -28.47 -23.24
C GLU A 975 -34.34 -28.12 -22.06
N LYS A 976 -33.80 -29.16 -21.39
CA LYS A 976 -32.83 -28.97 -20.30
C LYS A 976 -31.54 -28.32 -20.77
N TRP A 977 -31.07 -28.69 -21.98
CA TRP A 977 -29.90 -28.11 -22.59
C TRP A 977 -30.31 -27.14 -23.70
N ASP A 978 -30.05 -25.83 -23.49
CA ASP A 978 -30.37 -24.80 -24.48
C ASP A 978 -29.42 -23.61 -24.29
N PHE A 979 -29.33 -22.74 -25.33
CA PHE A 979 -28.56 -21.52 -25.27
C PHE A 979 -29.35 -20.42 -24.55
N ARG A 980 -28.86 -20.03 -23.39
CA ARG A 980 -29.43 -18.97 -22.56
C ARG A 980 -28.34 -17.93 -22.26
N TRP A 981 -28.73 -16.72 -21.96
CA TRP A 981 -27.75 -15.67 -21.65
C TRP A 981 -28.28 -14.67 -20.62
N THR A 982 -27.35 -14.16 -19.80
CA THR A 982 -27.60 -13.03 -18.92
C THR A 982 -26.44 -12.03 -19.03
N ILE A 983 -26.72 -10.77 -18.81
CA ILE A 983 -25.72 -9.68 -18.76
C ILE A 983 -25.83 -8.96 -17.43
N GLY A 984 -24.71 -8.72 -16.79
CA GLY A 984 -24.61 -8.01 -15.50
C GLY A 984 -23.52 -6.96 -15.45
N VAL A 985 -23.57 -6.15 -14.43
CA VAL A 985 -22.57 -5.09 -14.14
C VAL A 985 -21.81 -5.30 -12.85
N THR A 986 -22.03 -6.42 -12.19
CA THR A 986 -21.36 -6.82 -10.95
C THR A 986 -21.08 -8.31 -11.01
N ARG A 987 -20.28 -8.79 -10.04
CA ARG A 987 -19.91 -10.20 -9.89
C ARG A 987 -20.47 -10.74 -8.59
N LEU A 988 -20.67 -12.05 -8.52
CA LEU A 988 -21.03 -12.76 -7.30
C LEU A 988 -19.85 -12.87 -6.34
N PHE A 989 -18.62 -13.09 -6.87
CA PHE A 989 -17.37 -13.27 -6.14
C PHE A 989 -16.30 -12.24 -6.48
#